data_26638d0e72d2a13c3612e3e18af4ff95
#
_entry.id   26638d0e72d2a13c3612e3e18af4ff95
#
_cell.length_a   1.000
_cell.length_b   1.000
_cell.length_c   1.000
_cell.angle_alpha   90.00
_cell.angle_beta   90.00
_cell.angle_gamma   90.00
#
_symmetry.space_group_name_H-M   'P 1'
#
loop_
_entity.id
_entity.type
_entity.pdbx_description
1 polymer ?
#
loop_
_entity_poly.entity_id
_entity_poly.type
_entity_poly.pdbx_seq_one_letter_code
_entity_poly.pdbx_strand_id
1 'polypeptide(L)'
;MVNRFLRALFYWPIRITATCEPIPFEPLKHIKIDPNKQIVYIMVSSSVGNMLTVERLTKQLGWPSPFEDIVIGQKKLPRTAYLRDPTFFGSTGRARDISGTIFQWFAASREINEDLQIIPISVLWSRDPSIEGAAIRGIDLATPVWRKFLTLTFAGRDNCTIISDPCSAFYLEERLKSVGDYILRKIMLNRLVALHFLRKARTIVGRPFPNRSRLLHELVQRQGTQSAIAEAMEKDGKSKEELEKKAYEIFDIMVADTRYPLLRFFNTIISLIWKRIYHGQSIVGANKVRNLVQNGYEIIYIPCHRSHMDYILLLFAIFHEGLPIPQVASGDNLNFFPVGQIIRRCGSYFIRRKMKGDTFYTALFREYLSVLFERGYATEFFIEGGRSRTGRTLPPRTGMVSMTVQAQLRGIERPIAFIPTYLGYEHVMEVGSYMHELEGAAKKKESIKGLFGIFKRLRYYGRGYVTFGEPVIVPRFLNKHVPNWHDYIDPTGNSRPEWLYDTVNQLSHEIMIKLNDSASVNAINLCALAIIGDADHTLSINMLKRCLKLYLLVLSCDERRKGLMPSGSLDTIIAQALELKKFRVYDVGEDMKFVRPSRGQTLQLTYFQNNILHLVALPALIASVIIRNGHISRADVISHTRSLFYFLKHELFTPITEDELDSFINKYINVFVKGGYILDLDHNMLALSGDGYEELLILSNSIRLNLVRYLIAVTLLRQINDGTLTRKDFVTACVDLCKEVPSEVTNNSPEFADPIMFNIMCDTFVRHSYFSYSENGTIIPEHNKIVKLAQAAEPLLAAKLVRHLKTEIEKIKSHNVLGHEAAKAAQAEAAAKRTPEAEAISATDDKRPIISNDSAKTENKTHGAAISEDKIESSAAACEDKMQSVSEFLDDKDAKS
;
A
#
# COMPACT_ATOMS: atom_id res chain seq x y z
N MET A 1 16.72 42.89 13.65
CA MET A 1 16.26 42.51 15.01
C MET A 1 14.75 42.71 15.09
N VAL A 2 13.98 41.66 15.36
CA VAL A 2 12.54 41.78 15.63
C VAL A 2 12.40 42.53 16.95
N ASN A 3 11.69 43.67 16.95
CA ASN A 3 11.54 44.54 18.11
C ASN A 3 10.98 43.72 19.30
N ARG A 4 11.64 43.71 20.45
CA ARG A 4 11.22 42.95 21.67
C ARG A 4 9.76 43.26 22.04
N PHE A 5 9.32 44.49 21.80
CA PHE A 5 7.94 44.93 22.00
C PHE A 5 6.95 44.16 21.12
N LEU A 6 7.20 44.02 19.81
CA LEU A 6 6.35 43.28 18.90
C LEU A 6 6.30 41.77 19.26
N ARG A 7 7.43 41.22 19.73
CA ARG A 7 7.48 39.83 20.20
C ARG A 7 6.56 39.63 21.41
N ALA A 8 6.59 40.53 22.39
CA ALA A 8 5.73 40.47 23.59
C ALA A 8 4.24 40.68 23.23
N LEU A 9 3.94 41.63 22.36
CA LEU A 9 2.58 41.95 21.92
C LEU A 9 1.89 40.79 21.19
N PHE A 10 2.60 40.12 20.27
CA PHE A 10 2.04 39.04 19.43
C PHE A 10 2.22 37.66 20.03
N TYR A 11 2.92 37.47 21.14
CA TYR A 11 3.18 36.17 21.75
C TYR A 11 1.90 35.43 22.10
N TRP A 12 1.02 36.05 22.88
CA TRP A 12 -0.23 35.38 23.29
C TRP A 12 -1.25 35.18 22.16
N PRO A 13 -1.52 36.16 21.30
CA PRO A 13 -2.40 36.00 20.15
C PRO A 13 -1.96 34.81 19.25
N ILE A 14 -0.68 34.74 18.90
CA ILE A 14 -0.17 33.67 18.06
C ILE A 14 -0.19 32.32 18.78
N ARG A 15 0.12 32.29 20.08
CA ARG A 15 0.07 31.06 20.86
C ARG A 15 -1.34 30.45 20.94
N ILE A 16 -2.37 31.27 20.99
CA ILE A 16 -3.77 30.84 21.04
C ILE A 16 -4.29 30.44 19.64
N THR A 17 -3.96 31.21 18.60
CA THR A 17 -4.56 31.11 17.27
C THR A 17 -3.78 30.18 16.31
N ALA A 18 -2.44 30.10 16.43
CA ALA A 18 -1.59 29.30 15.57
C ALA A 18 -1.29 27.92 16.19
N THR A 19 -1.37 26.87 15.39
CA THR A 19 -0.84 25.55 15.74
C THR A 19 0.68 25.52 15.53
N CYS A 20 1.34 24.56 16.17
CA CYS A 20 2.76 24.29 15.94
C CYS A 20 2.89 22.84 15.45
N GLU A 21 2.11 22.49 14.41
CA GLU A 21 2.19 21.14 13.83
C GLU A 21 3.42 21.03 12.94
N PRO A 22 4.41 20.22 13.31
CA PRO A 22 5.57 19.99 12.47
C PRO A 22 5.24 19.03 11.33
N ILE A 23 5.89 19.21 10.19
CA ILE A 23 5.96 18.26 9.09
C ILE A 23 7.45 17.96 8.84
N PRO A 24 7.88 16.69 9.01
CA PRO A 24 7.14 15.48 9.36
C PRO A 24 6.53 15.49 10.77
N PHE A 25 5.52 14.66 11.01
CA PHE A 25 4.74 14.64 12.26
C PHE A 25 5.56 14.39 13.53
N GLU A 26 6.56 13.52 13.47
CA GLU A 26 7.50 13.23 14.56
C GLU A 26 8.93 13.59 14.13
N PRO A 27 9.33 14.88 14.15
CA PRO A 27 10.59 15.33 13.55
C PRO A 27 11.83 14.62 14.12
N LEU A 28 11.87 14.35 15.42
CA LEU A 28 13.01 13.69 16.08
C LEU A 28 13.22 12.22 15.63
N LYS A 29 12.20 11.57 15.07
CA LYS A 29 12.34 10.22 14.50
C LYS A 29 12.84 10.24 13.05
N HIS A 30 12.54 11.30 12.32
CA HIS A 30 12.79 11.38 10.88
C HIS A 30 14.00 12.23 10.53
N ILE A 31 14.26 13.27 11.30
CA ILE A 31 15.35 14.23 11.07
C ILE A 31 16.54 13.88 11.96
N LYS A 32 17.61 13.43 11.34
CA LYS A 32 18.85 13.10 12.05
C LYS A 32 19.67 14.36 12.30
N ILE A 33 19.73 14.80 13.54
CA ILE A 33 20.60 15.92 13.98
C ILE A 33 21.83 15.33 14.68
N ASP A 34 22.99 15.82 14.31
CA ASP A 34 24.24 15.55 15.02
C ASP A 34 24.32 16.44 16.28
N PRO A 35 24.29 15.88 17.50
CA PRO A 35 24.29 16.68 18.73
C PRO A 35 25.61 17.46 18.92
N ASN A 36 26.67 17.08 18.23
CA ASN A 36 28.00 17.74 18.35
C ASN A 36 28.15 18.96 17.43
N LYS A 37 27.20 19.18 16.50
CA LYS A 37 27.26 20.32 15.56
C LYS A 37 26.30 21.41 15.93
N GLN A 38 26.74 22.66 15.81
CA GLN A 38 25.88 23.81 16.05
C GLN A 38 24.83 23.98 14.95
N ILE A 39 23.62 24.39 15.35
CA ILE A 39 22.45 24.54 14.48
C ILE A 39 22.28 25.98 14.07
N VAL A 40 22.08 26.23 12.76
CA VAL A 40 21.63 27.51 12.18
C VAL A 40 20.38 27.28 11.32
N TYR A 41 19.55 28.30 11.14
CA TYR A 41 18.28 28.18 10.44
C TYR A 41 18.24 29.01 9.16
N ILE A 42 17.60 28.48 8.14
CA ILE A 42 17.18 29.24 6.97
C ILE A 42 15.66 29.29 6.97
N MET A 43 15.09 30.50 6.89
CA MET A 43 13.65 30.71 6.88
C MET A 43 13.21 31.56 5.69
N VAL A 44 11.95 31.35 5.28
CA VAL A 44 11.35 32.11 4.17
C VAL A 44 11.17 33.58 4.52
N SER A 45 10.69 33.89 5.74
CA SER A 45 10.34 35.27 6.13
C SER A 45 10.73 35.59 7.57
N SER A 46 11.22 36.81 7.79
CA SER A 46 11.56 37.36 9.11
C SER A 46 10.33 37.82 9.91
N SER A 47 9.09 37.47 9.47
CA SER A 47 7.87 37.94 10.16
C SER A 47 7.80 37.42 11.61
N VAL A 48 7.33 38.27 12.53
CA VAL A 48 7.18 37.96 13.97
C VAL A 48 6.37 36.66 14.16
N GLY A 49 5.28 36.49 13.38
CA GLY A 49 4.46 35.29 13.45
C GLY A 49 5.23 33.99 13.09
N ASN A 50 6.02 34.05 12.01
CA ASN A 50 6.84 32.89 11.63
C ASN A 50 7.87 32.55 12.71
N MET A 51 8.56 33.59 13.20
CA MET A 51 9.59 33.46 14.22
C MET A 51 9.07 32.91 15.54
N LEU A 52 7.91 33.39 16.04
CA LEU A 52 7.29 32.89 17.27
C LEU A 52 6.79 31.44 17.11
N THR A 53 6.28 31.08 15.93
CA THR A 53 5.85 29.69 15.64
C THR A 53 7.06 28.75 15.63
N VAL A 54 8.17 29.16 14.97
CA VAL A 54 9.40 28.35 14.95
C VAL A 54 10.06 28.29 16.33
N GLU A 55 10.09 29.38 17.11
CA GLU A 55 10.60 29.35 18.49
C GLU A 55 9.84 28.38 19.39
N ARG A 56 8.51 28.33 19.24
CA ARG A 56 7.69 27.36 19.97
C ARG A 56 8.06 25.94 19.60
N LEU A 57 8.28 25.68 18.32
CA LEU A 57 8.67 24.36 17.81
C LEU A 57 10.08 23.98 18.29
N THR A 58 11.07 24.85 18.11
CA THR A 58 12.45 24.59 18.54
C THR A 58 12.55 24.33 20.04
N LYS A 59 11.76 25.06 20.85
CA LYS A 59 11.66 24.81 22.30
C LYS A 59 11.07 23.42 22.61
N GLN A 60 10.08 22.95 21.85
CA GLN A 60 9.50 21.61 22.02
C GLN A 60 10.50 20.51 21.63
N LEU A 61 11.37 20.78 20.65
CA LEU A 61 12.38 19.82 20.16
C LEU A 61 13.70 19.88 20.94
N GLY A 62 13.85 20.80 21.89
CA GLY A 62 15.11 21.02 22.62
C GLY A 62 16.19 21.72 21.78
N TRP A 63 15.82 22.41 20.67
CA TRP A 63 16.74 23.09 19.78
C TRP A 63 16.94 24.57 20.20
N PRO A 64 18.07 25.20 19.79
CA PRO A 64 18.32 26.59 20.14
C PRO A 64 17.28 27.55 19.52
N SER A 65 17.04 28.68 20.20
CA SER A 65 16.06 29.68 19.76
C SER A 65 16.46 30.34 18.44
N PRO A 66 15.55 30.52 17.46
CA PRO A 66 15.84 31.21 16.21
C PRO A 66 16.07 32.73 16.40
N PHE A 67 15.74 33.29 17.56
CA PHE A 67 15.96 34.67 17.90
C PHE A 67 17.35 34.95 18.46
N GLU A 68 18.07 33.92 18.91
CA GLU A 68 19.38 34.06 19.51
C GLU A 68 20.46 34.16 18.43
N ASP A 69 21.51 34.90 18.71
CA ASP A 69 22.71 34.87 17.88
C ASP A 69 23.52 33.59 18.16
N ILE A 70 24.31 33.15 17.17
CA ILE A 70 25.24 32.05 17.31
C ILE A 70 26.66 32.62 17.46
N VAL A 71 27.47 32.01 18.32
CA VAL A 71 28.88 32.32 18.46
C VAL A 71 29.69 31.22 17.77
N ILE A 72 30.47 31.59 16.73
CA ILE A 72 31.33 30.69 15.96
C ILE A 72 32.75 31.25 16.10
N GLY A 73 33.59 30.58 16.86
CA GLY A 73 34.89 31.10 17.25
C GLY A 73 34.73 32.40 18.05
N GLN A 74 35.31 33.49 17.55
CA GLN A 74 35.17 34.83 18.17
C GLN A 74 34.07 35.67 17.55
N LYS A 75 33.37 35.20 16.52
CA LYS A 75 32.36 35.95 15.77
C LYS A 75 30.96 35.68 16.29
N LYS A 76 30.22 36.72 16.62
CA LYS A 76 28.81 36.66 16.94
C LYS A 76 27.98 36.96 15.68
N LEU A 77 27.24 35.96 15.18
CA LEU A 77 26.49 36.00 13.94
C LEU A 77 24.99 35.73 14.19
N PRO A 78 24.08 36.20 13.31
CA PRO A 78 22.70 35.80 13.37
C PRO A 78 22.55 34.28 13.19
N ARG A 79 21.79 33.61 14.06
CA ARG A 79 21.47 32.17 13.94
C ARG A 79 20.53 31.87 12.79
N THR A 80 19.77 32.89 12.30
CA THR A 80 18.74 32.68 11.28
C THR A 80 18.95 33.62 10.09
N ALA A 81 18.93 33.05 8.89
CA ALA A 81 18.94 33.78 7.62
C ALA A 81 17.55 33.75 6.95
N TYR A 82 17.16 34.81 6.24
CA TYR A 82 15.83 35.01 5.68
C TYR A 82 15.85 35.34 4.19
N LEU A 83 14.94 34.75 3.40
CA LEU A 83 14.76 35.05 1.98
C LEU A 83 14.00 36.36 1.72
N ARG A 84 13.07 36.75 2.64
CA ARG A 84 12.15 37.87 2.44
C ARG A 84 11.88 38.59 3.74
N ASP A 85 11.74 39.91 3.65
CA ASP A 85 11.21 40.71 4.73
C ASP A 85 9.68 40.85 4.61
N PRO A 86 8.92 40.82 5.73
CA PRO A 86 7.48 40.93 5.69
C PRO A 86 7.02 42.31 5.25
N THR A 87 5.91 42.34 4.52
CA THR A 87 5.16 43.57 4.21
C THR A 87 3.82 43.57 4.93
N PHE A 88 3.32 44.70 5.32
CA PHE A 88 2.02 44.81 5.99
C PHE A 88 0.86 44.69 5.00
N PHE A 89 0.92 45.38 3.85
CA PHE A 89 -0.11 45.41 2.78
C PHE A 89 0.46 44.94 1.45
N GLY A 90 1.39 44.32 1.15
CA GLY A 90 1.84 43.87 -0.15
C GLY A 90 1.43 42.40 -0.44
N SER A 91 1.41 42.01 -1.68
CA SER A 91 1.16 40.61 -2.09
C SER A 91 2.38 39.69 -1.86
N THR A 92 3.59 40.25 -1.91
CA THR A 92 4.85 39.53 -1.72
C THR A 92 5.80 40.33 -0.84
N GLY A 93 6.47 39.71 0.14
CA GLY A 93 7.50 40.37 0.93
C GLY A 93 8.69 40.84 0.07
N ARG A 94 9.42 41.84 0.54
CA ARG A 94 10.63 42.34 -0.13
C ARG A 94 11.70 41.26 -0.16
N ALA A 95 12.25 40.98 -1.34
CA ALA A 95 13.37 40.02 -1.47
C ALA A 95 14.59 40.52 -0.67
N ARG A 96 15.23 39.57 0.02
CA ARG A 96 16.46 39.83 0.79
C ARG A 96 17.57 38.91 0.26
N ASP A 97 18.78 39.44 0.21
CA ASP A 97 19.93 38.65 -0.12
C ASP A 97 20.35 37.79 1.10
N ILE A 98 20.04 36.50 1.03
CA ILE A 98 20.36 35.52 2.09
C ILE A 98 21.85 35.13 2.07
N SER A 99 22.51 35.26 0.91
CA SER A 99 23.88 34.80 0.70
C SER A 99 24.89 35.49 1.63
N GLY A 100 24.66 36.75 1.97
CA GLY A 100 25.57 37.47 2.87
C GLY A 100 25.68 36.82 4.25
N THR A 101 24.58 36.41 4.85
CA THR A 101 24.57 35.71 6.15
C THR A 101 25.15 34.27 6.04
N ILE A 102 24.79 33.55 4.99
CA ILE A 102 25.28 32.17 4.80
C ILE A 102 26.80 32.13 4.55
N PHE A 103 27.31 33.07 3.74
CA PHE A 103 28.77 33.15 3.50
C PHE A 103 29.54 33.55 4.77
N GLN A 104 28.94 34.34 5.66
CA GLN A 104 29.53 34.65 6.97
C GLN A 104 29.60 33.39 7.84
N TRP A 105 28.58 32.51 7.79
CA TRP A 105 28.62 31.21 8.47
C TRP A 105 29.73 30.32 7.90
N PHE A 106 29.88 30.23 6.58
CA PHE A 106 30.93 29.45 5.95
C PHE A 106 32.32 29.95 6.36
N ALA A 107 32.56 31.26 6.29
CA ALA A 107 33.87 31.83 6.65
C ALA A 107 34.21 31.58 8.14
N ALA A 108 33.26 31.82 9.04
CA ALA A 108 33.48 31.59 10.48
C ALA A 108 33.69 30.11 10.81
N SER A 109 32.90 29.21 10.19
CA SER A 109 33.02 27.76 10.34
C SER A 109 34.37 27.24 9.86
N ARG A 110 34.90 27.76 8.74
CA ARG A 110 36.22 27.39 8.23
C ARG A 110 37.34 27.89 9.11
N GLU A 111 37.24 29.08 9.71
CA GLU A 111 38.28 29.61 10.62
C GLU A 111 38.53 28.68 11.82
N ILE A 112 37.49 28.05 12.35
CA ILE A 112 37.61 27.14 13.50
C ILE A 112 37.60 25.66 13.11
N ASN A 113 37.48 25.34 11.82
CA ASN A 113 37.34 24.00 11.27
C ASN A 113 36.23 23.17 11.92
N GLU A 114 35.10 23.81 12.28
CA GLU A 114 33.90 23.15 12.81
C GLU A 114 32.74 23.31 11.83
N ASP A 115 32.09 22.21 11.45
CA ASP A 115 30.97 22.21 10.55
C ASP A 115 29.67 22.59 11.27
N LEU A 116 28.78 23.28 10.55
CA LEU A 116 27.46 23.68 11.03
C LEU A 116 26.35 22.86 10.36
N GLN A 117 25.26 22.67 11.09
CA GLN A 117 24.02 22.11 10.54
C GLN A 117 23.06 23.22 10.16
N ILE A 118 22.81 23.35 8.86
CA ILE A 118 21.86 24.31 8.32
C ILE A 118 20.50 23.62 8.21
N ILE A 119 19.49 24.08 8.95
CA ILE A 119 18.14 23.52 8.93
C ILE A 119 17.19 24.51 8.24
N PRO A 120 16.69 24.19 7.03
CA PRO A 120 15.63 24.99 6.39
C PRO A 120 14.29 24.77 7.08
N ILE A 121 13.64 25.84 7.55
CA ILE A 121 12.34 25.79 8.20
C ILE A 121 11.40 26.81 7.54
N SER A 122 10.19 26.37 7.17
CA SER A 122 9.16 27.28 6.67
C SER A 122 7.82 27.10 7.38
N VAL A 123 7.08 28.20 7.54
CA VAL A 123 5.73 28.20 8.11
C VAL A 123 4.74 28.48 7.00
N LEU A 124 3.89 27.52 6.71
CA LEU A 124 2.74 27.69 5.82
C LEU A 124 1.52 28.11 6.66
N TRP A 125 0.87 29.21 6.27
CA TRP A 125 -0.29 29.75 6.99
C TRP A 125 -1.63 29.16 6.52
N SER A 126 -1.66 28.48 5.38
CA SER A 126 -2.79 27.68 4.89
C SER A 126 -2.28 26.57 3.98
N ARG A 127 -2.96 25.43 4.01
CA ARG A 127 -2.74 24.30 3.09
C ARG A 127 -3.79 24.25 1.98
N ASP A 128 -4.65 25.28 1.88
CA ASP A 128 -5.72 25.33 0.87
C ASP A 128 -5.14 25.41 -0.55
N PRO A 129 -5.31 24.37 -1.40
CA PRO A 129 -4.83 24.40 -2.77
C PRO A 129 -5.68 25.30 -3.68
N SER A 130 -6.80 25.83 -3.18
CA SER A 130 -7.80 26.61 -3.93
C SER A 130 -8.53 25.76 -4.99
N ILE A 131 -9.37 26.41 -5.79
CA ILE A 131 -10.06 25.80 -6.95
C ILE A 131 -9.37 26.32 -8.22
N GLU A 132 -9.34 25.52 -9.29
CA GLU A 132 -8.82 25.92 -10.60
C GLU A 132 -9.39 27.26 -11.06
N GLY A 133 -8.51 28.16 -11.52
CA GLY A 133 -8.87 29.52 -11.92
C GLY A 133 -8.88 30.54 -10.78
N ALA A 134 -8.75 30.14 -9.52
CA ALA A 134 -8.58 31.04 -8.40
C ALA A 134 -7.08 31.21 -8.05
N ALA A 135 -6.73 32.39 -7.48
CA ALA A 135 -5.37 32.60 -6.99
C ALA A 135 -5.01 31.58 -5.90
N ILE A 136 -3.89 30.89 -6.07
CA ILE A 136 -3.41 29.85 -5.12
C ILE A 136 -3.01 30.50 -3.81
N ARG A 137 -3.80 30.32 -2.77
CA ARG A 137 -3.63 30.99 -1.45
C ARG A 137 -2.52 30.37 -0.60
N GLY A 138 -2.24 29.06 -0.76
CA GLY A 138 -1.31 28.33 0.11
C GLY A 138 0.17 28.40 -0.26
N ILE A 139 0.52 28.79 -1.49
CA ILE A 139 1.91 28.81 -1.99
C ILE A 139 2.57 30.20 -1.79
N ASP A 140 1.90 31.15 -1.17
CA ASP A 140 2.45 32.47 -0.94
C ASP A 140 3.56 32.38 0.13
N LEU A 141 4.82 32.28 -0.31
CA LEU A 141 5.99 32.14 0.56
C LEU A 141 6.14 33.29 1.56
N ALA A 142 5.53 34.43 1.28
CA ALA A 142 5.54 35.61 2.16
C ALA A 142 4.13 36.23 2.30
N THR A 143 3.25 35.54 3.00
CA THR A 143 1.89 36.01 3.28
C THR A 143 1.93 37.35 4.05
N PRO A 144 1.24 38.43 3.61
CA PRO A 144 1.18 39.69 4.32
C PRO A 144 0.61 39.55 5.73
N VAL A 145 1.02 40.44 6.65
CA VAL A 145 0.62 40.34 8.07
C VAL A 145 -0.90 40.39 8.26
N TRP A 146 -1.60 41.28 7.55
CA TRP A 146 -3.05 41.39 7.64
C TRP A 146 -3.78 40.12 7.15
N ARG A 147 -3.26 39.47 6.09
CA ARG A 147 -3.83 38.24 5.55
C ARG A 147 -3.61 37.07 6.49
N LYS A 148 -2.44 37.02 7.17
CA LYS A 148 -2.20 36.05 8.25
C LYS A 148 -3.22 36.16 9.36
N PHE A 149 -3.50 37.40 9.78
CA PHE A 149 -4.50 37.71 10.81
C PHE A 149 -5.89 37.22 10.39
N LEU A 150 -6.34 37.55 9.17
CA LEU A 150 -7.62 37.03 8.64
C LEU A 150 -7.65 35.53 8.54
N THR A 151 -6.58 34.91 8.04
CA THR A 151 -6.49 33.44 7.94
C THR A 151 -6.57 32.78 9.31
N LEU A 152 -5.88 33.34 10.32
CA LEU A 152 -5.94 32.85 11.69
C LEU A 152 -7.32 32.99 12.32
N THR A 153 -8.01 34.11 12.04
CA THR A 153 -9.32 34.44 12.64
C THR A 153 -10.44 33.61 12.00
N PHE A 154 -10.47 33.50 10.68
CA PHE A 154 -11.59 32.88 9.94
C PHE A 154 -11.31 31.45 9.51
N ALA A 155 -10.06 31.12 9.14
CA ALA A 155 -9.70 29.75 8.74
C ALA A 155 -9.16 28.93 9.94
N GLY A 156 -8.97 29.51 11.09
CA GLY A 156 -8.50 28.87 12.34
C GLY A 156 -7.21 28.06 12.08
N ARG A 157 -6.63 27.46 12.99
CA ARG A 157 -5.38 26.70 13.12
C ARG A 157 -4.93 25.79 11.94
N ASP A 158 -4.91 26.29 10.69
CA ASP A 158 -4.51 25.54 9.47
C ASP A 158 -3.02 25.71 9.10
N ASN A 159 -2.26 26.33 9.96
CA ASN A 159 -0.84 26.51 9.74
C ASN A 159 -0.05 25.25 10.11
N CYS A 160 1.03 25.00 9.37
CA CYS A 160 2.00 23.96 9.69
C CYS A 160 3.43 24.49 9.54
N THR A 161 4.36 23.85 10.23
CA THR A 161 5.78 24.19 10.17
C THR A 161 6.55 23.06 9.50
N ILE A 162 7.12 23.34 8.32
CA ILE A 162 7.88 22.37 7.54
C ILE A 162 9.33 22.45 8.01
N ILE A 163 9.87 21.31 8.40
CA ILE A 163 11.29 21.14 8.74
C ILE A 163 11.91 20.29 7.64
N SER A 164 13.00 20.74 7.06
CA SER A 164 13.77 19.97 6.09
C SER A 164 14.96 19.31 6.77
N ASP A 165 15.52 18.30 6.11
CA ASP A 165 16.72 17.62 6.57
C ASP A 165 17.87 18.60 6.74
N PRO A 166 18.75 18.42 7.75
CA PRO A 166 19.91 19.26 7.97
C PRO A 166 20.90 19.12 6.81
N CYS A 167 21.45 20.25 6.37
CA CYS A 167 22.53 20.30 5.38
C CYS A 167 23.81 20.75 6.07
N SER A 168 24.95 20.08 5.79
CA SER A 168 26.27 20.50 6.23
C SER A 168 26.68 21.81 5.56
N ALA A 169 27.19 22.77 6.34
CA ALA A 169 27.69 24.01 5.80
C ALA A 169 28.92 23.79 4.90
N PHE A 170 29.82 22.89 5.28
CA PHE A 170 31.00 22.54 4.47
C PHE A 170 30.57 21.89 3.14
N TYR A 171 29.62 20.97 3.16
CA TYR A 171 29.11 20.35 1.93
C TYR A 171 28.49 21.40 0.98
N LEU A 172 27.65 22.27 1.51
CA LEU A 172 27.00 23.32 0.71
C LEU A 172 28.01 24.32 0.14
N GLU A 173 29.01 24.72 0.94
CA GLU A 173 30.10 25.60 0.49
C GLU A 173 30.91 24.96 -0.63
N GLU A 174 31.30 23.69 -0.48
CA GLU A 174 32.11 22.97 -1.49
C GLU A 174 31.38 22.86 -2.83
N ARG A 175 30.09 22.52 -2.79
CA ARG A 175 29.26 22.50 -4.00
C ARG A 175 29.15 23.87 -4.67
N LEU A 176 29.06 24.95 -3.89
CA LEU A 176 29.02 26.31 -4.43
C LEU A 176 30.38 26.76 -4.99
N LYS A 177 31.53 26.23 -4.49
CA LYS A 177 32.87 26.54 -4.99
C LYS A 177 33.06 26.05 -6.44
N SER A 178 32.38 25.00 -6.86
CA SER A 178 32.42 24.52 -8.25
C SER A 178 31.96 25.59 -9.26
N VAL A 179 31.20 26.59 -8.79
CA VAL A 179 30.77 27.77 -9.57
C VAL A 179 31.84 28.86 -9.37
N GLY A 180 32.68 29.10 -10.38
CA GLY A 180 33.86 29.96 -10.27
C GLY A 180 33.57 31.43 -9.86
N ASP A 181 32.49 32.03 -10.36
CA ASP A 181 32.15 33.43 -10.13
C ASP A 181 31.36 33.65 -8.81
N TYR A 182 31.81 34.60 -8.01
CA TYR A 182 31.18 34.97 -6.74
C TYR A 182 29.76 35.49 -6.89
N ILE A 183 29.46 36.32 -7.94
CA ILE A 183 28.13 36.84 -8.19
C ILE A 183 27.17 35.72 -8.57
N LEU A 184 27.63 34.78 -9.44
CA LEU A 184 26.87 33.60 -9.80
C LEU A 184 26.58 32.70 -8.59
N ARG A 185 27.55 32.50 -7.70
CA ARG A 185 27.33 31.78 -6.43
C ARG A 185 26.23 32.39 -5.58
N LYS A 186 26.20 33.74 -5.45
CA LYS A 186 25.13 34.45 -4.74
C LYS A 186 23.76 34.21 -5.36
N ILE A 187 23.66 34.37 -6.67
CA ILE A 187 22.41 34.19 -7.41
C ILE A 187 21.94 32.73 -7.29
N MET A 188 22.85 31.77 -7.49
CA MET A 188 22.56 30.35 -7.41
C MET A 188 22.07 29.96 -6.01
N LEU A 189 22.72 30.40 -4.95
CA LEU A 189 22.32 30.11 -3.56
C LEU A 189 20.92 30.67 -3.26
N ASN A 190 20.65 31.95 -3.62
CA ASN A 190 19.32 32.54 -3.43
C ASN A 190 18.22 31.79 -4.19
N ARG A 191 18.48 31.36 -5.45
CA ARG A 191 17.55 30.56 -6.25
C ARG A 191 17.36 29.16 -5.68
N LEU A 192 18.45 28.48 -5.28
CA LEU A 192 18.40 27.14 -4.70
C LEU A 192 17.49 27.12 -3.46
N VAL A 193 17.70 28.02 -2.51
CA VAL A 193 16.91 28.11 -1.30
C VAL A 193 15.45 28.45 -1.62
N ALA A 194 15.18 29.39 -2.53
CA ALA A 194 13.83 29.72 -2.95
C ALA A 194 13.10 28.55 -3.61
N LEU A 195 13.77 27.81 -4.50
CA LEU A 195 13.22 26.60 -5.15
C LEU A 195 12.97 25.48 -4.14
N HIS A 196 13.88 25.27 -3.18
CA HIS A 196 13.70 24.29 -2.12
C HIS A 196 12.38 24.55 -1.35
N PHE A 197 12.18 25.77 -0.86
CA PHE A 197 10.94 26.10 -0.15
C PHE A 197 9.69 26.02 -1.04
N LEU A 198 9.79 26.43 -2.30
CA LEU A 198 8.67 26.34 -3.23
C LEU A 198 8.27 24.88 -3.52
N ARG A 199 9.25 23.99 -3.73
CA ARG A 199 9.00 22.55 -3.91
C ARG A 199 8.34 21.93 -2.68
N LYS A 200 8.88 22.21 -1.49
CA LYS A 200 8.27 21.72 -0.22
C LYS A 200 6.85 22.24 -0.02
N ALA A 201 6.59 23.52 -0.26
CA ALA A 201 5.24 24.10 -0.16
C ALA A 201 4.26 23.47 -1.17
N ARG A 202 4.67 23.31 -2.43
CA ARG A 202 3.84 22.68 -3.48
C ARG A 202 3.50 21.23 -3.16
N THR A 203 4.44 20.47 -2.56
CA THR A 203 4.19 19.09 -2.14
C THR A 203 3.04 19.01 -1.14
N ILE A 204 3.00 19.94 -0.17
CA ILE A 204 2.02 19.92 0.93
C ILE A 204 0.68 20.50 0.50
N VAL A 205 0.70 21.60 -0.25
CA VAL A 205 -0.53 22.25 -0.72
C VAL A 205 -1.21 21.42 -1.82
N GLY A 206 -0.44 20.76 -2.67
CA GLY A 206 -0.95 19.97 -3.77
C GLY A 206 -1.41 20.82 -4.97
N ARG A 207 -2.23 20.20 -5.83
CA ARG A 207 -2.83 20.83 -7.01
C ARG A 207 -4.14 21.53 -6.64
N PRO A 208 -4.50 22.67 -7.30
CA PRO A 208 -5.83 23.26 -7.17
C PRO A 208 -6.92 22.24 -7.49
N PHE A 209 -7.97 22.18 -6.68
CA PHE A 209 -9.09 21.28 -6.93
C PHE A 209 -9.84 21.63 -8.22
N PRO A 210 -10.36 20.64 -8.98
CA PRO A 210 -11.08 20.93 -10.21
C PRO A 210 -12.33 21.78 -9.95
N ASN A 211 -12.63 22.70 -10.87
CA ASN A 211 -13.96 23.27 -10.94
C ASN A 211 -14.92 22.22 -11.48
N ARG A 212 -15.78 21.66 -10.63
CA ARG A 212 -16.63 20.52 -10.95
C ARG A 212 -17.52 20.75 -12.17
N SER A 213 -18.18 21.88 -12.27
CA SER A 213 -19.08 22.19 -13.39
C SER A 213 -18.31 22.22 -14.72
N ARG A 214 -17.13 22.88 -14.73
CA ARG A 214 -16.27 22.92 -15.92
C ARG A 214 -15.75 21.51 -16.28
N LEU A 215 -15.36 20.73 -15.29
CA LEU A 215 -14.87 19.37 -15.49
C LEU A 215 -15.94 18.45 -16.08
N LEU A 216 -17.22 18.56 -15.64
CA LEU A 216 -18.31 17.74 -16.16
C LEU A 216 -18.55 18.03 -17.66
N HIS A 217 -18.57 19.29 -18.08
CA HIS A 217 -18.71 19.65 -19.48
C HIS A 217 -17.52 19.17 -20.31
N GLU A 218 -16.30 19.33 -19.80
CA GLU A 218 -15.08 18.86 -20.47
C GLU A 218 -15.10 17.34 -20.67
N LEU A 219 -15.47 16.57 -19.65
CA LEU A 219 -15.53 15.11 -19.72
C LEU A 219 -16.51 14.61 -20.82
N VAL A 220 -17.66 15.26 -20.99
CA VAL A 220 -18.60 14.90 -22.05
C VAL A 220 -17.98 15.16 -23.43
N GLN A 221 -17.19 16.24 -23.60
CA GLN A 221 -16.59 16.63 -24.89
C GLN A 221 -15.28 15.89 -25.21
N ARG A 222 -14.73 15.10 -24.26
CA ARG A 222 -13.48 14.35 -24.51
C ARG A 222 -13.67 13.29 -25.59
N GLN A 223 -12.62 13.09 -26.40
CA GLN A 223 -12.63 12.17 -27.54
C GLN A 223 -13.08 10.75 -27.15
N GLY A 224 -12.55 10.17 -26.06
CA GLY A 224 -12.96 8.82 -25.65
C GLY A 224 -14.42 8.74 -25.19
N THR A 225 -14.99 9.82 -24.61
CA THR A 225 -16.43 9.90 -24.33
C THR A 225 -17.25 9.96 -25.61
N GLN A 226 -16.84 10.79 -26.58
CA GLN A 226 -17.53 10.92 -27.86
C GLN A 226 -17.46 9.63 -28.69
N SER A 227 -16.32 8.91 -28.66
CA SER A 227 -16.19 7.58 -29.28
C SER A 227 -17.15 6.56 -28.64
N ALA A 228 -17.24 6.55 -27.28
CA ALA A 228 -18.18 5.65 -26.58
C ALA A 228 -19.66 6.00 -26.88
N ILE A 229 -19.98 7.28 -27.09
CA ILE A 229 -21.30 7.72 -27.52
C ILE A 229 -21.58 7.21 -28.93
N ALA A 230 -20.64 7.32 -29.87
CA ALA A 230 -20.80 6.84 -31.24
C ALA A 230 -21.03 5.32 -31.28
N GLU A 231 -20.24 4.52 -30.51
CA GLU A 231 -20.45 3.08 -30.39
C GLU A 231 -21.84 2.73 -29.79
N ALA A 232 -22.30 3.51 -28.81
CA ALA A 232 -23.61 3.30 -28.19
C ALA A 232 -24.77 3.71 -29.13
N MET A 233 -24.57 4.72 -29.98
CA MET A 233 -25.55 5.08 -31.04
C MET A 233 -25.78 3.93 -32.02
N GLU A 234 -24.69 3.33 -32.51
CA GLU A 234 -24.75 2.18 -33.41
C GLU A 234 -25.44 0.97 -32.79
N LYS A 235 -25.13 0.70 -31.49
CA LYS A 235 -25.61 -0.48 -30.78
C LYS A 235 -27.06 -0.34 -30.28
N ASP A 236 -27.38 0.81 -29.68
CA ASP A 236 -28.63 1.01 -28.93
C ASP A 236 -29.67 1.81 -29.75
N GLY A 237 -29.32 2.40 -30.92
CA GLY A 237 -30.20 3.22 -31.77
C GLY A 237 -30.65 4.55 -31.12
N LYS A 238 -29.97 5.04 -30.09
CA LYS A 238 -30.31 6.26 -29.36
C LYS A 238 -29.69 7.50 -30.01
N SER A 239 -30.34 8.67 -29.79
CA SER A 239 -29.79 9.92 -30.31
C SER A 239 -28.50 10.36 -29.57
N LYS A 240 -27.71 11.17 -30.22
CA LYS A 240 -26.46 11.72 -29.63
C LYS A 240 -26.77 12.54 -28.39
N GLU A 241 -27.81 13.39 -28.46
CA GLU A 241 -28.21 14.27 -27.36
C GLU A 241 -28.65 13.47 -26.12
N GLU A 242 -29.38 12.36 -26.33
CA GLU A 242 -29.80 11.47 -25.25
C GLU A 242 -28.60 10.80 -24.57
N LEU A 243 -27.61 10.35 -25.37
CA LEU A 243 -26.40 9.70 -24.85
C LEU A 243 -25.46 10.70 -24.18
N GLU A 244 -25.31 11.93 -24.71
CA GLU A 244 -24.58 13.00 -24.03
C GLU A 244 -25.19 13.36 -22.68
N LYS A 245 -26.53 13.49 -22.61
CA LYS A 245 -27.23 13.70 -21.36
C LYS A 245 -26.99 12.55 -20.37
N LYS A 246 -27.10 11.29 -20.83
CA LYS A 246 -26.80 10.10 -20.01
C LYS A 246 -25.35 10.09 -19.53
N ALA A 247 -24.40 10.46 -20.39
CA ALA A 247 -22.98 10.58 -20.00
C ALA A 247 -22.78 11.65 -18.91
N TYR A 248 -23.42 12.81 -19.06
CA TYR A 248 -23.39 13.88 -18.06
C TYR A 248 -23.96 13.41 -16.72
N GLU A 249 -25.09 12.72 -16.69
CA GLU A 249 -25.71 12.18 -15.47
C GLU A 249 -24.80 11.15 -14.78
N ILE A 250 -24.14 10.28 -15.55
CA ILE A 250 -23.16 9.32 -15.03
C ILE A 250 -21.98 10.05 -14.42
N PHE A 251 -21.41 11.05 -15.11
CA PHE A 251 -20.30 11.85 -14.58
C PHE A 251 -20.74 12.66 -13.36
N ASP A 252 -21.97 13.19 -13.32
CA ASP A 252 -22.48 13.93 -12.16
C ASP A 252 -22.58 13.04 -10.90
N ILE A 253 -22.90 11.76 -11.06
CA ILE A 253 -22.88 10.79 -9.96
C ILE A 253 -21.44 10.45 -9.59
N MET A 254 -20.55 10.30 -10.55
CA MET A 254 -19.19 9.77 -10.39
C MET A 254 -18.21 10.79 -9.81
N VAL A 255 -18.15 12.00 -10.34
CA VAL A 255 -17.10 13.00 -10.12
C VAL A 255 -17.12 13.56 -8.69
N ALA A 256 -15.95 13.67 -8.08
CA ALA A 256 -15.76 14.32 -6.78
C ALA A 256 -16.02 15.84 -6.82
N ASP A 257 -16.39 16.43 -5.67
CA ASP A 257 -16.55 17.87 -5.47
C ASP A 257 -15.74 18.33 -4.26
N THR A 258 -14.44 18.19 -4.32
CA THR A 258 -13.57 18.42 -3.15
C THR A 258 -13.64 19.87 -2.67
N ARG A 259 -13.94 20.06 -1.37
CA ARG A 259 -14.05 21.36 -0.69
C ARG A 259 -13.10 21.39 0.50
N TYR A 260 -12.00 22.11 0.38
CA TYR A 260 -10.96 22.17 1.41
C TYR A 260 -11.49 22.55 2.82
N PRO A 261 -12.39 23.53 3.01
CA PRO A 261 -12.91 23.87 4.34
C PRO A 261 -13.62 22.69 5.03
N LEU A 262 -14.38 21.89 4.26
CA LEU A 262 -15.09 20.73 4.80
C LEU A 262 -14.12 19.58 5.14
N LEU A 263 -13.18 19.31 4.26
CA LEU A 263 -12.12 18.32 4.48
C LEU A 263 -11.35 18.63 5.75
N ARG A 264 -10.98 19.89 5.95
CA ARG A 264 -10.31 20.35 7.15
C ARG A 264 -11.15 20.23 8.42
N PHE A 265 -12.44 20.60 8.35
CA PHE A 265 -13.38 20.44 9.46
C PHE A 265 -13.43 18.99 9.93
N PHE A 266 -13.59 18.05 8.99
CA PHE A 266 -13.59 16.61 9.31
C PHE A 266 -12.22 16.15 9.81
N ASN A 267 -11.11 16.59 9.22
CA ASN A 267 -9.78 16.25 9.74
C ASN A 267 -9.60 16.70 11.20
N THR A 268 -10.13 17.86 11.58
CA THR A 268 -10.07 18.34 12.96
C THR A 268 -10.89 17.43 13.90
N ILE A 269 -12.11 17.09 13.51
CA ILE A 269 -12.96 16.16 14.28
C ILE A 269 -12.30 14.79 14.40
N ILE A 270 -11.82 14.25 13.28
CA ILE A 270 -11.13 12.97 13.21
C ILE A 270 -9.89 12.99 14.11
N SER A 271 -9.10 14.04 14.08
CA SER A 271 -7.90 14.19 14.94
C SER A 271 -8.24 14.21 16.43
N LEU A 272 -9.35 14.84 16.82
CA LEU A 272 -9.84 14.83 18.20
C LEU A 272 -10.31 13.45 18.64
N ILE A 273 -11.12 12.79 17.80
CA ILE A 273 -11.61 11.42 18.03
C ILE A 273 -10.43 10.46 18.07
N TRP A 274 -9.48 10.58 17.14
CA TRP A 274 -8.31 9.72 17.05
C TRP A 274 -7.46 9.76 18.30
N LYS A 275 -7.12 10.96 18.78
CA LYS A 275 -6.36 11.16 20.03
C LYS A 275 -7.06 10.59 21.26
N ARG A 276 -8.39 10.42 21.22
CA ARG A 276 -9.19 9.84 22.31
C ARG A 276 -9.28 8.32 22.25
N ILE A 277 -9.26 7.75 21.03
CA ILE A 277 -9.45 6.30 20.79
C ILE A 277 -8.10 5.58 20.72
N TYR A 278 -7.12 6.18 20.07
CA TYR A 278 -5.82 5.57 19.82
C TYR A 278 -4.69 6.28 20.57
N HIS A 279 -3.79 5.47 21.15
CA HIS A 279 -2.61 5.96 21.91
C HIS A 279 -1.43 6.25 20.96
N GLY A 280 -1.67 6.99 19.89
CA GLY A 280 -0.66 7.36 18.92
C GLY A 280 -0.73 6.56 17.63
N GLN A 281 0.19 6.90 16.75
CA GLN A 281 0.30 6.31 15.43
C GLN A 281 1.77 6.07 15.14
N SER A 282 2.03 5.04 14.35
CA SER A 282 3.33 4.82 13.74
C SER A 282 3.20 5.05 12.24
N ILE A 283 3.85 6.08 11.71
CA ILE A 283 3.87 6.39 10.27
C ILE A 283 5.30 6.18 9.77
N VAL A 284 5.47 5.31 8.78
CA VAL A 284 6.77 4.94 8.22
C VAL A 284 6.75 5.12 6.70
N GLY A 285 7.86 5.53 6.10
CA GLY A 285 8.04 5.60 4.65
C GLY A 285 7.46 6.85 3.96
N ALA A 286 6.91 7.83 4.67
CA ALA A 286 6.33 9.05 4.09
C ALA A 286 7.34 9.87 3.27
N ASN A 287 8.63 9.81 3.60
CA ASN A 287 9.71 10.47 2.86
C ASN A 287 9.84 9.93 1.43
N LYS A 288 9.64 8.62 1.19
CA LYS A 288 9.66 8.01 -0.15
C LYS A 288 8.59 8.64 -1.05
N VAL A 289 7.37 8.78 -0.53
CA VAL A 289 6.26 9.42 -1.26
C VAL A 289 6.57 10.88 -1.53
N ARG A 290 7.07 11.59 -0.52
CA ARG A 290 7.43 13.01 -0.62
C ARG A 290 8.48 13.26 -1.71
N ASN A 291 9.49 12.41 -1.80
CA ASN A 291 10.53 12.48 -2.83
C ASN A 291 9.95 12.27 -4.23
N LEU A 292 9.07 11.28 -4.42
CA LEU A 292 8.40 11.08 -5.71
C LEU A 292 7.57 12.29 -6.13
N VAL A 293 6.77 12.87 -5.22
CA VAL A 293 5.98 14.08 -5.51
C VAL A 293 6.87 15.25 -5.94
N GLN A 294 8.01 15.44 -5.27
CA GLN A 294 8.97 16.50 -5.58
C GLN A 294 9.64 16.31 -6.94
N ASN A 295 9.80 15.05 -7.36
CA ASN A 295 10.35 14.66 -8.68
C ASN A 295 9.28 14.55 -9.77
N GLY A 296 8.05 15.00 -9.49
CA GLY A 296 7.01 15.13 -10.50
C GLY A 296 6.21 13.87 -10.81
N TYR A 297 6.34 12.80 -10.01
CA TYR A 297 5.57 11.56 -10.18
C TYR A 297 4.09 11.76 -9.83
N GLU A 298 3.23 11.03 -10.52
CA GLU A 298 1.82 10.92 -10.20
C GLU A 298 1.60 9.81 -9.17
N ILE A 299 0.97 10.15 -8.04
CA ILE A 299 0.88 9.26 -6.88
C ILE A 299 -0.48 8.57 -6.81
N ILE A 300 -0.44 7.24 -6.75
CA ILE A 300 -1.62 6.41 -6.52
C ILE A 300 -1.41 5.58 -5.25
N TYR A 301 -2.13 5.92 -4.18
CA TYR A 301 -2.09 5.15 -2.94
C TYR A 301 -2.89 3.86 -3.09
N ILE A 302 -2.26 2.73 -2.75
CA ILE A 302 -2.87 1.38 -2.78
C ILE A 302 -2.87 0.80 -1.36
N PRO A 303 -3.83 1.17 -0.52
CA PRO A 303 -3.91 0.62 0.83
C PRO A 303 -4.47 -0.81 0.85
N CYS A 304 -4.06 -1.61 1.85
CA CYS A 304 -4.78 -2.81 2.23
C CYS A 304 -6.13 -2.46 2.86
N HIS A 305 -7.12 -3.33 2.72
CA HIS A 305 -8.48 -3.04 3.19
C HIS A 305 -8.90 -3.97 4.33
N ARG A 306 -8.94 -3.45 5.56
CA ARG A 306 -9.19 -4.21 6.79
C ARG A 306 -10.37 -3.69 7.61
N SER A 307 -10.66 -2.38 7.54
CA SER A 307 -11.66 -1.71 8.38
C SER A 307 -12.31 -0.54 7.65
N HIS A 308 -13.48 -0.11 8.09
CA HIS A 308 -14.03 1.20 7.68
C HIS A 308 -13.17 2.37 8.14
N MET A 309 -12.31 2.16 9.15
CA MET A 309 -11.37 3.18 9.63
C MET A 309 -10.19 3.42 8.71
N ASP A 310 -9.97 2.58 7.69
CA ASP A 310 -8.82 2.65 6.78
C ASP A 310 -8.72 4.01 6.08
N TYR A 311 -9.83 4.51 5.54
CA TYR A 311 -9.91 5.82 4.90
C TYR A 311 -9.52 6.96 5.86
N ILE A 312 -9.96 6.85 7.12
CA ILE A 312 -9.73 7.86 8.15
C ILE A 312 -8.26 7.84 8.59
N LEU A 313 -7.70 6.64 8.83
CA LEU A 313 -6.31 6.48 9.25
C LEU A 313 -5.34 6.96 8.17
N LEU A 314 -5.58 6.59 6.91
CA LEU A 314 -4.73 6.98 5.79
C LEU A 314 -4.81 8.49 5.53
N LEU A 315 -6.01 9.06 5.48
CA LEU A 315 -6.20 10.50 5.30
C LEU A 315 -5.51 11.31 6.42
N PHE A 316 -5.62 10.82 7.67
CA PHE A 316 -4.92 11.41 8.81
C PHE A 316 -3.40 11.39 8.59
N ALA A 317 -2.83 10.23 8.22
CA ALA A 317 -1.39 10.09 7.99
C ALA A 317 -0.91 11.00 6.85
N ILE A 318 -1.61 11.01 5.71
CA ILE A 318 -1.32 11.86 4.55
C ILE A 318 -1.33 13.34 4.94
N PHE A 319 -2.36 13.77 5.69
CA PHE A 319 -2.50 15.17 6.10
C PHE A 319 -1.39 15.60 7.06
N HIS A 320 -1.06 14.78 8.07
CA HIS A 320 -0.04 15.11 9.07
C HIS A 320 1.40 14.96 8.54
N GLU A 321 1.63 14.11 7.53
CA GLU A 321 2.93 14.00 6.84
C GLU A 321 3.10 15.02 5.69
N GLY A 322 2.09 15.84 5.42
CA GLY A 322 2.13 16.85 4.35
C GLY A 322 2.28 16.22 2.96
N LEU A 323 1.61 15.10 2.74
CA LEU A 323 1.56 14.43 1.44
C LEU A 323 0.34 14.91 0.63
N PRO A 324 0.32 14.72 -0.70
CA PRO A 324 -0.81 15.11 -1.52
C PRO A 324 -2.08 14.36 -1.12
N ILE A 325 -3.16 15.12 -0.90
CA ILE A 325 -4.47 14.56 -0.54
C ILE A 325 -5.06 13.88 -1.78
N PRO A 326 -5.38 12.58 -1.72
CA PRO A 326 -5.91 11.85 -2.87
C PRO A 326 -7.39 12.11 -3.10
N GLN A 327 -7.82 11.90 -4.35
CA GLN A 327 -9.21 11.60 -4.66
C GLN A 327 -9.46 10.11 -4.45
N VAL A 328 -10.47 9.77 -3.64
CA VAL A 328 -10.67 8.42 -3.11
C VAL A 328 -11.77 7.69 -3.87
N ALA A 329 -11.48 6.49 -4.38
CA ALA A 329 -12.47 5.61 -4.99
C ALA A 329 -13.42 5.04 -3.93
N SER A 330 -14.70 5.36 -4.02
CA SER A 330 -15.75 4.89 -3.12
C SER A 330 -16.85 4.13 -3.86
N GLY A 331 -17.36 3.05 -3.26
CA GLY A 331 -18.46 2.32 -3.86
C GLY A 331 -19.78 3.12 -3.86
N ASP A 332 -20.59 2.95 -4.90
CA ASP A 332 -21.90 3.60 -5.08
C ASP A 332 -22.88 3.40 -3.93
N ASN A 333 -22.72 2.31 -3.15
CA ASN A 333 -23.49 2.04 -1.94
C ASN A 333 -23.31 3.08 -0.81
N LEU A 334 -22.24 3.89 -0.86
CA LEU A 334 -22.00 4.98 0.08
C LEU A 334 -22.61 6.31 -0.39
N ASN A 335 -23.16 6.38 -1.62
CA ASN A 335 -23.77 7.58 -2.18
C ASN A 335 -25.24 7.75 -1.76
N PHE A 336 -25.52 7.69 -0.47
CA PHE A 336 -26.83 7.99 0.09
C PHE A 336 -26.82 9.27 0.93
N PHE A 337 -27.96 9.97 0.99
CA PHE A 337 -28.09 11.23 1.73
C PHE A 337 -28.05 10.99 3.26
N PRO A 338 -27.32 11.83 4.06
CA PRO A 338 -26.44 12.92 3.64
C PRO A 338 -24.97 12.47 3.42
N VAL A 339 -24.64 11.20 3.69
CA VAL A 339 -23.26 10.67 3.72
C VAL A 339 -22.57 10.85 2.37
N GLY A 340 -23.25 10.50 1.28
CA GLY A 340 -22.71 10.63 -0.07
C GLY A 340 -22.26 12.05 -0.41
N GLN A 341 -23.04 13.06 -0.02
CA GLN A 341 -22.68 14.45 -0.26
C GLN A 341 -21.47 14.89 0.57
N ILE A 342 -21.35 14.41 1.82
CA ILE A 342 -20.22 14.73 2.71
C ILE A 342 -18.95 14.13 2.15
N ILE A 343 -18.92 12.82 1.86
CA ILE A 343 -17.70 12.16 1.40
C ILE A 343 -17.28 12.64 0.01
N ARG A 344 -18.24 12.97 -0.89
CA ARG A 344 -17.97 13.60 -2.19
C ARG A 344 -17.20 14.92 -2.01
N ARG A 345 -17.63 15.76 -1.06
CA ARG A 345 -16.98 17.03 -0.75
C ARG A 345 -15.66 16.87 0.02
N CYS A 346 -15.41 15.68 0.57
CA CYS A 346 -14.12 15.29 1.13
C CYS A 346 -13.17 14.65 0.11
N GLY A 347 -13.53 14.61 -1.17
CA GLY A 347 -12.66 14.13 -2.25
C GLY A 347 -12.97 12.72 -2.75
N SER A 348 -14.10 12.11 -2.35
CA SER A 348 -14.49 10.81 -2.88
C SER A 348 -15.18 10.91 -4.23
N TYR A 349 -14.82 10.04 -5.16
CA TYR A 349 -15.56 9.77 -6.39
C TYR A 349 -16.22 8.39 -6.32
N PHE A 350 -17.39 8.24 -6.98
CA PHE A 350 -18.19 7.02 -6.83
C PHE A 350 -18.05 6.09 -8.01
N ILE A 351 -17.83 4.79 -7.71
CA ILE A 351 -17.71 3.73 -8.72
C ILE A 351 -18.78 2.66 -8.50
N ARG A 352 -19.34 2.14 -9.61
CA ARG A 352 -20.27 1.01 -9.57
C ARG A 352 -19.55 -0.28 -9.20
N ARG A 353 -20.15 -1.09 -8.35
CA ARG A 353 -19.60 -2.40 -7.95
C ARG A 353 -19.56 -3.43 -9.08
N LYS A 354 -20.52 -3.35 -10.01
CA LYS A 354 -20.61 -4.22 -11.19
C LYS A 354 -20.42 -3.38 -12.43
N MET A 355 -19.22 -3.41 -12.99
CA MET A 355 -18.88 -2.74 -14.25
C MET A 355 -18.81 -3.73 -15.43
N LYS A 356 -18.67 -5.04 -15.15
CA LYS A 356 -18.55 -6.06 -16.18
C LYS A 356 -19.83 -6.12 -17.02
N GLY A 357 -19.72 -5.90 -18.33
CA GLY A 357 -20.83 -5.87 -19.27
C GLY A 357 -21.37 -4.46 -19.60
N ASP A 358 -21.06 -3.42 -18.80
CA ASP A 358 -21.40 -2.01 -19.11
C ASP A 358 -20.18 -1.31 -19.75
N THR A 359 -20.04 -1.48 -21.06
CA THR A 359 -18.93 -0.90 -21.85
C THR A 359 -18.98 0.61 -21.85
N PHE A 360 -20.17 1.20 -21.95
CA PHE A 360 -20.37 2.65 -21.95
C PHE A 360 -19.91 3.27 -20.62
N TYR A 361 -20.38 2.77 -19.49
CA TYR A 361 -19.93 3.25 -18.17
C TYR A 361 -18.42 3.09 -17.99
N THR A 362 -17.85 1.96 -18.43
CA THR A 362 -16.42 1.66 -18.29
C THR A 362 -15.57 2.63 -19.11
N ALA A 363 -16.01 3.02 -20.32
CA ALA A 363 -15.35 4.03 -21.15
C ALA A 363 -15.36 5.41 -20.48
N LEU A 364 -16.52 5.86 -19.97
CA LEU A 364 -16.64 7.12 -19.23
C LEU A 364 -15.74 7.16 -18.00
N PHE A 365 -15.69 6.07 -17.24
CA PHE A 365 -14.87 5.99 -16.04
C PHE A 365 -13.37 6.06 -16.38
N ARG A 366 -12.94 5.43 -17.48
CA ARG A 366 -11.56 5.52 -17.97
C ARG A 366 -11.19 6.96 -18.36
N GLU A 367 -12.09 7.69 -19.00
CA GLU A 367 -11.87 9.11 -19.32
C GLU A 367 -11.70 9.95 -18.07
N TYR A 368 -12.52 9.74 -17.05
CA TYR A 368 -12.40 10.47 -15.79
C TYR A 368 -11.05 10.19 -15.10
N LEU A 369 -10.64 8.92 -15.01
CA LEU A 369 -9.34 8.57 -14.43
C LEU A 369 -8.16 9.19 -15.20
N SER A 370 -8.22 9.16 -16.54
CA SER A 370 -7.19 9.79 -17.37
C SER A 370 -7.03 11.28 -17.06
N VAL A 371 -8.15 12.01 -16.91
CA VAL A 371 -8.12 13.44 -16.54
C VAL A 371 -7.50 13.64 -15.15
N LEU A 372 -7.77 12.76 -14.17
CA LEU A 372 -7.15 12.87 -12.85
C LEU A 372 -5.63 12.75 -12.94
N PHE A 373 -5.12 11.80 -13.71
CA PHE A 373 -3.68 11.57 -13.85
C PHE A 373 -3.02 12.65 -14.72
N GLU A 374 -3.62 13.07 -15.84
CA GLU A 374 -3.11 14.16 -16.67
C GLU A 374 -2.96 15.46 -15.89
N ARG A 375 -3.89 15.76 -14.99
CA ARG A 375 -3.86 16.96 -14.15
C ARG A 375 -2.99 16.81 -12.88
N GLY A 376 -2.49 15.64 -12.59
CA GLY A 376 -1.62 15.36 -11.46
C GLY A 376 -2.36 15.35 -10.12
N TYR A 377 -3.57 14.79 -10.06
CA TYR A 377 -4.31 14.57 -8.82
C TYR A 377 -3.98 13.21 -8.26
N ALA A 378 -3.38 13.17 -7.07
CA ALA A 378 -3.19 11.91 -6.38
C ALA A 378 -4.52 11.16 -6.22
N THR A 379 -4.50 9.85 -6.38
CA THR A 379 -5.68 8.99 -6.23
C THR A 379 -5.46 7.90 -5.21
N GLU A 380 -6.56 7.35 -4.70
CA GLU A 380 -6.55 6.22 -3.76
C GLU A 380 -7.61 5.21 -4.16
N PHE A 381 -7.24 3.94 -4.22
CA PHE A 381 -8.20 2.86 -4.35
C PHE A 381 -7.69 1.57 -3.69
N PHE A 382 -8.63 0.74 -3.21
CA PHE A 382 -8.33 -0.55 -2.59
C PHE A 382 -8.28 -1.63 -3.67
N ILE A 383 -7.07 -2.12 -3.98
CA ILE A 383 -6.85 -3.13 -5.01
C ILE A 383 -7.56 -4.48 -4.69
N GLU A 384 -7.81 -4.75 -3.42
CA GLU A 384 -8.53 -5.94 -2.94
C GLU A 384 -10.03 -5.93 -3.29
N GLY A 385 -10.61 -4.74 -3.57
CA GLY A 385 -12.02 -4.55 -3.92
C GLY A 385 -13.01 -4.91 -2.80
N GLY A 386 -12.54 -5.23 -1.62
CA GLY A 386 -13.33 -5.53 -0.42
C GLY A 386 -12.48 -5.68 0.82
N ARG A 387 -13.13 -5.60 2.01
CA ARG A 387 -12.41 -5.74 3.29
C ARG A 387 -12.05 -7.20 3.56
N SER A 388 -10.81 -7.44 4.00
CA SER A 388 -10.38 -8.74 4.51
C SER A 388 -11.10 -9.03 5.84
N ARG A 389 -11.78 -10.16 5.91
CA ARG A 389 -12.44 -10.64 7.14
C ARG A 389 -11.57 -11.55 7.96
N THR A 390 -10.58 -12.13 7.33
CA THR A 390 -9.65 -13.09 7.94
C THR A 390 -8.36 -12.46 8.43
N GLY A 391 -8.08 -11.20 8.07
CA GLY A 391 -6.81 -10.54 8.31
C GLY A 391 -5.74 -10.83 7.25
N ARG A 392 -5.97 -11.76 6.32
CA ARG A 392 -5.10 -12.02 5.16
C ARG A 392 -5.34 -10.98 4.07
N THR A 393 -4.33 -10.69 3.29
CA THR A 393 -4.44 -9.89 2.08
C THR A 393 -5.21 -10.66 1.01
N LEU A 394 -6.22 -10.05 0.42
CA LEU A 394 -7.06 -10.67 -0.61
C LEU A 394 -6.40 -10.61 -2.01
N PRO A 395 -6.77 -11.49 -2.95
CA PRO A 395 -6.32 -11.40 -4.33
C PRO A 395 -6.69 -10.05 -4.97
N PRO A 396 -5.82 -9.51 -5.84
CA PRO A 396 -6.04 -8.21 -6.45
C PRO A 396 -7.19 -8.22 -7.47
N ARG A 397 -7.94 -7.10 -7.52
CA ARG A 397 -8.88 -6.77 -8.61
C ARG A 397 -8.15 -5.88 -9.62
N THR A 398 -7.83 -6.42 -10.77
CA THR A 398 -6.92 -5.81 -11.75
C THR A 398 -7.51 -4.66 -12.55
N GLY A 399 -8.83 -4.43 -12.50
CA GLY A 399 -9.52 -3.45 -13.34
C GLY A 399 -8.98 -2.02 -13.23
N MET A 400 -8.76 -1.51 -12.01
CA MET A 400 -8.21 -0.16 -11.80
C MET A 400 -6.74 -0.07 -12.22
N VAL A 401 -5.96 -1.12 -11.97
CA VAL A 401 -4.55 -1.19 -12.42
C VAL A 401 -4.49 -1.19 -13.95
N SER A 402 -5.36 -1.94 -14.63
CA SER A 402 -5.46 -1.96 -16.09
C SER A 402 -5.78 -0.57 -16.66
N MET A 403 -6.76 0.14 -16.09
CA MET A 403 -7.11 1.50 -16.52
C MET A 403 -5.96 2.48 -16.29
N THR A 404 -5.19 2.30 -15.21
CA THR A 404 -4.01 3.12 -14.92
C THR A 404 -2.90 2.89 -15.95
N VAL A 405 -2.61 1.63 -16.31
CA VAL A 405 -1.63 1.33 -17.38
C VAL A 405 -2.11 1.88 -18.73
N GLN A 406 -3.40 1.76 -19.03
CA GLN A 406 -3.97 2.34 -20.25
C GLN A 406 -3.87 3.89 -20.26
N ALA A 407 -4.01 4.53 -19.10
CA ALA A 407 -3.78 5.97 -18.99
C ALA A 407 -2.30 6.31 -19.26
N GLN A 408 -1.34 5.51 -18.77
CA GLN A 408 0.08 5.70 -19.08
C GLN A 408 0.36 5.55 -20.58
N LEU A 409 -0.32 4.62 -21.26
CA LEU A 409 -0.23 4.45 -22.73
C LEU A 409 -0.84 5.60 -23.53
N ARG A 410 -1.52 6.57 -22.92
CA ARG A 410 -1.93 7.82 -23.58
C ARG A 410 -0.81 8.85 -23.68
N GLY A 411 0.38 8.55 -23.20
CA GLY A 411 1.52 9.48 -23.25
C GLY A 411 1.49 10.54 -22.14
N ILE A 412 0.98 10.20 -20.96
CA ILE A 412 1.00 11.11 -19.81
C ILE A 412 2.44 11.47 -19.45
N GLU A 413 2.78 12.78 -19.43
CA GLU A 413 4.12 13.29 -19.13
C GLU A 413 4.64 12.86 -17.76
N ARG A 414 3.73 12.69 -16.78
CA ARG A 414 4.08 12.33 -15.42
C ARG A 414 4.15 10.82 -15.26
N PRO A 415 5.30 10.26 -14.84
CA PRO A 415 5.37 8.84 -14.57
C PRO A 415 4.49 8.47 -13.39
N ILE A 416 3.65 7.46 -13.55
CA ILE A 416 2.75 6.99 -12.51
C ILE A 416 3.50 6.08 -11.54
N ALA A 417 3.30 6.31 -10.23
CA ALA A 417 3.85 5.51 -9.15
C ALA A 417 2.73 4.99 -8.23
N PHE A 418 2.59 3.68 -8.14
CA PHE A 418 1.77 3.05 -7.12
C PHE A 418 2.52 3.02 -5.79
N ILE A 419 1.82 3.41 -4.71
CA ILE A 419 2.33 3.39 -3.34
C ILE A 419 1.58 2.33 -2.54
N PRO A 420 2.10 1.09 -2.47
CA PRO A 420 1.54 0.08 -1.60
C PRO A 420 1.55 0.59 -0.15
N THR A 421 0.40 0.60 0.51
CA THR A 421 0.28 1.21 1.85
C THR A 421 -0.34 0.22 2.83
N TYR A 422 0.46 -0.23 3.80
CA TYR A 422 -0.04 -1.09 4.86
C TYR A 422 -0.75 -0.29 5.93
N LEU A 423 -1.96 -0.72 6.28
CA LEU A 423 -2.76 -0.18 7.37
C LEU A 423 -2.91 -1.27 8.44
N GLY A 424 -2.39 -1.03 9.62
CA GLY A 424 -2.41 -1.97 10.73
C GLY A 424 -3.09 -1.40 11.98
N TYR A 425 -3.66 -2.27 12.79
CA TYR A 425 -4.36 -1.93 14.02
C TYR A 425 -4.04 -2.94 15.12
N GLU A 426 -3.95 -2.46 16.35
CA GLU A 426 -3.93 -3.35 17.53
C GLU A 426 -5.33 -3.81 17.92
N HIS A 427 -6.36 -3.08 17.50
CA HIS A 427 -7.76 -3.47 17.64
C HIS A 427 -8.57 -3.01 16.42
N VAL A 428 -9.23 -3.95 15.75
CA VAL A 428 -10.17 -3.68 14.65
C VAL A 428 -11.59 -3.77 15.20
N MET A 429 -12.39 -2.74 14.99
CA MET A 429 -13.75 -2.64 15.56
C MET A 429 -14.69 -3.70 15.03
N GLU A 430 -14.51 -4.09 13.77
CA GLU A 430 -15.39 -5.01 13.06
C GLU A 430 -15.04 -6.49 13.21
N VAL A 431 -13.92 -6.86 13.84
CA VAL A 431 -13.49 -8.28 13.92
C VAL A 431 -14.58 -9.18 14.50
N GLY A 432 -15.32 -8.71 15.53
CA GLY A 432 -16.46 -9.49 16.06
C GLY A 432 -17.56 -9.74 15.01
N SER A 433 -17.89 -8.76 14.18
CA SER A 433 -18.89 -8.94 13.12
C SER A 433 -18.36 -9.80 11.96
N TYR A 434 -17.05 -9.70 11.67
CA TYR A 434 -16.42 -10.55 10.67
C TYR A 434 -16.49 -12.03 11.05
N MET A 435 -16.26 -12.35 12.33
CA MET A 435 -16.38 -13.74 12.81
C MET A 435 -17.82 -14.27 12.63
N HIS A 436 -18.83 -13.50 12.99
CA HIS A 436 -20.23 -13.91 12.77
C HIS A 436 -20.58 -14.07 11.28
N GLU A 437 -20.04 -13.20 10.39
CA GLU A 437 -20.25 -13.35 8.95
C GLU A 437 -19.57 -14.62 8.41
N LEU A 438 -18.37 -14.97 8.92
CA LEU A 438 -17.66 -16.20 8.55
C LEU A 438 -18.34 -17.47 9.09
N GLU A 439 -19.06 -17.38 10.21
CA GLU A 439 -19.89 -18.44 10.78
C GLU A 439 -21.24 -18.60 10.03
N GLY A 440 -21.47 -17.86 8.93
CA GLY A 440 -22.66 -18.00 8.08
C GLY A 440 -23.78 -16.99 8.36
N ALA A 441 -23.58 -16.01 9.25
CA ALA A 441 -24.57 -14.97 9.48
C ALA A 441 -24.72 -14.03 8.27
N ALA A 442 -25.95 -13.59 7.99
CA ALA A 442 -26.23 -12.69 6.87
C ALA A 442 -25.49 -11.35 7.02
N LYS A 443 -24.92 -10.88 5.91
CA LYS A 443 -24.21 -9.61 5.82
C LYS A 443 -25.12 -8.43 6.20
N LYS A 444 -24.81 -7.73 7.28
CA LYS A 444 -25.55 -6.54 7.69
C LYS A 444 -25.39 -5.42 6.66
N LYS A 445 -26.53 -4.84 6.24
CA LYS A 445 -26.53 -3.63 5.40
C LYS A 445 -25.90 -2.46 6.16
N GLU A 446 -25.02 -1.73 5.50
CA GLU A 446 -24.43 -0.51 6.03
C GLU A 446 -25.54 0.52 6.30
N SER A 447 -25.59 1.05 7.53
CA SER A 447 -26.58 2.05 7.94
C SER A 447 -25.94 3.17 8.76
N ILE A 448 -26.54 4.36 8.71
CA ILE A 448 -26.10 5.53 9.50
C ILE A 448 -26.11 5.21 11.00
N LYS A 449 -27.12 4.48 11.48
CA LYS A 449 -27.19 4.05 12.91
C LYS A 449 -26.02 3.15 13.29
N GLY A 450 -25.53 2.31 12.36
CA GLY A 450 -24.34 1.48 12.55
C GLY A 450 -23.07 2.31 12.70
N LEU A 451 -22.89 3.31 11.83
CA LEU A 451 -21.74 4.24 11.87
C LEU A 451 -21.72 5.06 13.19
N PHE A 452 -22.87 5.64 13.59
CA PHE A 452 -22.98 6.37 14.87
C PHE A 452 -22.86 5.46 16.10
N GLY A 453 -23.30 4.20 16.03
CA GLY A 453 -23.15 3.21 17.10
C GLY A 453 -21.70 2.87 17.39
N ILE A 454 -20.81 2.98 16.38
CA ILE A 454 -19.36 2.81 16.52
C ILE A 454 -18.79 3.91 17.44
N PHE A 455 -19.21 5.16 17.28
CA PHE A 455 -18.72 6.28 18.11
C PHE A 455 -19.23 6.23 19.57
N LYS A 456 -20.38 5.59 19.83
CA LYS A 456 -20.87 5.41 21.20
C LYS A 456 -20.09 4.40 22.05
N ARG A 457 -19.37 3.46 21.40
CA ARG A 457 -18.54 2.45 22.06
C ARG A 457 -17.07 2.82 22.09
N LEU A 458 -16.76 4.09 22.32
CA LEU A 458 -15.39 4.59 22.44
C LEU A 458 -14.64 3.87 23.57
N ARG A 459 -13.86 2.85 23.20
CA ARG A 459 -12.92 2.13 24.07
C ARG A 459 -11.50 2.42 23.60
N TYR A 460 -10.53 2.08 24.42
CA TYR A 460 -9.12 2.07 24.05
C TYR A 460 -8.86 1.03 22.94
N TYR A 461 -8.29 1.46 21.81
CA TYR A 461 -8.04 0.61 20.63
C TYR A 461 -6.53 0.41 20.32
N GLY A 462 -5.64 0.77 21.25
CA GLY A 462 -4.20 0.64 21.02
C GLY A 462 -3.65 1.66 20.02
N ARG A 463 -2.74 1.22 19.13
CA ARG A 463 -2.09 2.07 18.12
C ARG A 463 -2.58 1.77 16.71
N GLY A 464 -2.52 2.79 15.84
CA GLY A 464 -2.68 2.66 14.40
C GLY A 464 -1.32 2.71 13.71
N TYR A 465 -1.14 1.93 12.64
CA TYR A 465 0.10 1.82 11.86
C TYR A 465 -0.18 2.15 10.41
N VAL A 466 0.62 3.04 9.83
CA VAL A 466 0.61 3.37 8.41
C VAL A 466 2.02 3.23 7.88
N THR A 467 2.24 2.31 6.95
CA THR A 467 3.54 2.15 6.30
C THR A 467 3.39 2.34 4.80
N PHE A 468 4.03 3.38 4.28
CA PHE A 468 4.19 3.57 2.84
C PHE A 468 5.35 2.67 2.38
N GLY A 469 5.00 1.62 1.61
CA GLY A 469 5.94 0.61 1.11
C GLY A 469 6.82 1.12 -0.02
N GLU A 470 7.59 0.20 -0.62
CA GLU A 470 8.40 0.52 -1.79
C GLU A 470 7.52 0.82 -3.01
N PRO A 471 7.70 1.97 -3.65
CA PRO A 471 6.90 2.36 -4.80
C PRO A 471 7.06 1.41 -6.00
N VAL A 472 5.98 1.17 -6.73
CA VAL A 472 6.00 0.48 -8.02
C VAL A 472 5.78 1.50 -9.13
N ILE A 473 6.84 1.85 -9.84
CA ILE A 473 6.84 2.87 -10.89
C ILE A 473 6.44 2.21 -12.22
N VAL A 474 5.29 2.62 -12.78
CA VAL A 474 4.69 1.98 -13.97
C VAL A 474 5.65 1.97 -15.17
N PRO A 475 6.25 3.08 -15.60
CA PRO A 475 7.21 3.05 -16.71
C PRO A 475 8.42 2.15 -16.45
N ARG A 476 8.96 2.13 -15.23
CA ARG A 476 10.09 1.24 -14.88
C ARG A 476 9.68 -0.23 -14.97
N PHE A 477 8.48 -0.56 -14.50
CA PHE A 477 7.92 -1.90 -14.60
C PHE A 477 7.73 -2.32 -16.06
N LEU A 478 7.15 -1.46 -16.88
CA LEU A 478 6.94 -1.71 -18.30
C LEU A 478 8.27 -1.86 -19.05
N ASN A 479 9.26 -1.01 -18.82
CA ASN A 479 10.60 -1.13 -19.41
C ASN A 479 11.27 -2.49 -19.13
N LYS A 480 10.99 -3.08 -17.96
CA LYS A 480 11.53 -4.39 -17.58
C LYS A 480 10.80 -5.55 -18.25
N HIS A 481 9.47 -5.50 -18.38
CA HIS A 481 8.62 -6.63 -18.80
C HIS A 481 8.13 -6.53 -20.25
N VAL A 482 8.05 -5.33 -20.81
CA VAL A 482 7.60 -5.02 -22.17
C VAL A 482 8.48 -3.90 -22.73
N PRO A 483 9.73 -4.15 -23.11
CA PRO A 483 10.70 -3.09 -23.48
C PRO A 483 10.21 -2.16 -24.60
N ASN A 484 9.38 -2.66 -25.49
CA ASN A 484 8.80 -1.92 -26.64
C ASN A 484 7.43 -1.30 -26.35
N TRP A 485 7.03 -1.11 -25.07
CA TRP A 485 5.71 -0.57 -24.74
C TRP A 485 5.47 0.86 -25.27
N HIS A 486 6.53 1.60 -25.57
CA HIS A 486 6.44 2.95 -26.14
C HIS A 486 5.81 2.96 -27.54
N ASP A 487 5.94 1.85 -28.31
CA ASP A 487 5.34 1.71 -29.65
C ASP A 487 3.81 1.64 -29.60
N TYR A 488 3.25 1.40 -28.41
CA TYR A 488 1.82 1.31 -28.17
C TYR A 488 1.22 2.58 -27.55
N ILE A 489 2.00 3.68 -27.47
CA ILE A 489 1.50 4.98 -27.02
C ILE A 489 0.48 5.51 -28.01
N ASP A 490 -0.74 5.72 -27.54
CA ASP A 490 -1.86 6.22 -28.30
C ASP A 490 -2.64 7.28 -27.50
N PRO A 491 -2.50 8.58 -27.83
CA PRO A 491 -3.20 9.65 -27.14
C PRO A 491 -4.73 9.53 -27.20
N THR A 492 -5.29 8.83 -28.20
CA THR A 492 -6.74 8.60 -28.31
C THR A 492 -7.26 7.62 -27.25
N GLY A 493 -6.38 6.80 -26.67
CA GLY A 493 -6.69 5.83 -25.65
C GLY A 493 -7.39 4.56 -26.16
N ASN A 494 -7.28 4.27 -27.46
CA ASN A 494 -7.85 3.07 -28.09
C ASN A 494 -6.89 1.87 -28.05
N SER A 495 -5.62 2.09 -27.72
CA SER A 495 -4.61 1.03 -27.65
C SER A 495 -5.01 -0.09 -26.67
N ARG A 496 -5.02 -1.33 -27.17
CA ARG A 496 -5.32 -2.56 -26.40
C ARG A 496 -4.32 -3.65 -26.79
N PRO A 497 -3.03 -3.50 -26.42
CA PRO A 497 -2.02 -4.47 -26.79
C PRO A 497 -2.30 -5.84 -26.15
N GLU A 498 -1.96 -6.90 -26.85
CA GLU A 498 -2.17 -8.30 -26.40
C GLU A 498 -1.49 -8.59 -25.05
N TRP A 499 -0.31 -8.01 -24.83
CA TRP A 499 0.44 -8.17 -23.58
C TRP A 499 -0.21 -7.50 -22.35
N LEU A 500 -1.20 -6.62 -22.54
CA LEU A 500 -1.77 -5.80 -21.46
C LEU A 500 -2.33 -6.63 -20.32
N TYR A 501 -3.07 -7.69 -20.63
CA TYR A 501 -3.71 -8.53 -19.60
C TYR A 501 -2.68 -9.20 -18.69
N ASP A 502 -1.70 -9.88 -19.27
CA ASP A 502 -0.68 -10.62 -18.50
C ASP A 502 0.24 -9.67 -17.72
N THR A 503 0.63 -8.55 -18.34
CA THR A 503 1.46 -7.53 -17.70
C THR A 503 0.73 -6.87 -16.52
N VAL A 504 -0.56 -6.57 -16.64
CA VAL A 504 -1.38 -6.04 -15.55
C VAL A 504 -1.53 -7.04 -14.41
N ASN A 505 -1.67 -8.34 -14.69
CA ASN A 505 -1.70 -9.38 -13.66
C ASN A 505 -0.36 -9.46 -12.91
N GLN A 506 0.77 -9.41 -13.61
CA GLN A 506 2.11 -9.40 -13.02
C GLN A 506 2.33 -8.13 -12.17
N LEU A 507 1.97 -6.95 -12.69
CA LEU A 507 2.05 -5.69 -11.98
C LEU A 507 1.20 -5.69 -10.70
N SER A 508 -0.04 -6.19 -10.79
CA SER A 508 -0.93 -6.30 -9.64
C SER A 508 -0.37 -7.24 -8.59
N HIS A 509 0.24 -8.35 -8.99
CA HIS A 509 0.90 -9.29 -8.08
C HIS A 509 2.11 -8.66 -7.39
N GLU A 510 2.95 -7.91 -8.11
CA GLU A 510 4.07 -7.16 -7.51
C GLU A 510 3.59 -6.12 -6.50
N ILE A 511 2.51 -5.38 -6.81
CA ILE A 511 1.88 -4.44 -5.85
C ILE A 511 1.46 -5.16 -4.57
N MET A 512 0.84 -6.36 -4.66
CA MET A 512 0.41 -7.13 -3.48
C MET A 512 1.59 -7.62 -2.64
N ILE A 513 2.67 -8.08 -3.27
CA ILE A 513 3.92 -8.45 -2.59
C ILE A 513 4.49 -7.24 -1.83
N LYS A 514 4.61 -6.07 -2.48
CA LYS A 514 5.12 -4.85 -1.86
C LYS A 514 4.22 -4.34 -0.73
N LEU A 515 2.90 -4.54 -0.87
CA LEU A 515 1.92 -4.23 0.17
C LEU A 515 2.17 -5.08 1.43
N ASN A 516 2.34 -6.39 1.28
CA ASN A 516 2.65 -7.30 2.37
C ASN A 516 4.05 -7.06 2.95
N ASP A 517 5.03 -6.75 2.09
CA ASP A 517 6.38 -6.40 2.53
C ASP A 517 6.41 -5.16 3.43
N SER A 518 5.43 -4.25 3.30
CA SER A 518 5.29 -3.07 4.17
C SER A 518 4.57 -3.33 5.49
N ALA A 519 4.22 -4.57 5.82
CA ALA A 519 3.51 -4.89 7.06
C ALA A 519 4.30 -4.51 8.32
N SER A 520 3.68 -3.71 9.17
CA SER A 520 4.17 -3.42 10.52
C SER A 520 3.75 -4.52 11.49
N VAL A 521 4.70 -5.00 12.28
CA VAL A 521 4.48 -5.98 13.34
C VAL A 521 4.18 -5.25 14.64
N ASN A 522 3.15 -5.66 15.37
CA ASN A 522 2.78 -5.09 16.66
C ASN A 522 2.67 -6.15 17.75
N ALA A 523 2.48 -5.74 19.00
CA ALA A 523 2.46 -6.62 20.16
C ALA A 523 1.39 -7.72 20.05
N ILE A 524 0.17 -7.38 19.63
CA ILE A 524 -0.92 -8.37 19.52
C ILE A 524 -0.66 -9.37 18.38
N ASN A 525 0.00 -8.98 17.30
CA ASN A 525 0.35 -9.91 16.21
C ASN A 525 1.29 -11.02 16.72
N LEU A 526 2.35 -10.64 17.46
CA LEU A 526 3.33 -11.59 17.99
C LEU A 526 2.70 -12.53 19.05
N CYS A 527 1.93 -11.97 19.99
CA CYS A 527 1.24 -12.79 20.98
C CYS A 527 0.20 -13.72 20.34
N ALA A 528 -0.54 -13.23 19.33
CA ALA A 528 -1.50 -14.05 18.59
C ALA A 528 -0.82 -15.20 17.86
N LEU A 529 0.34 -14.94 17.22
CA LEU A 529 1.11 -15.96 16.53
C LEU A 529 1.53 -17.10 17.47
N ALA A 530 1.98 -16.77 18.70
CA ALA A 530 2.36 -17.75 19.70
C ALA A 530 1.15 -18.53 20.26
N ILE A 531 0.10 -17.81 20.69
CA ILE A 531 -1.07 -18.42 21.34
C ILE A 531 -1.85 -19.32 20.36
N ILE A 532 -2.00 -18.91 19.10
CA ILE A 532 -2.70 -19.73 18.09
C ILE A 532 -1.85 -20.89 17.59
N GLY A 533 -0.52 -20.76 17.61
CA GLY A 533 0.41 -21.84 17.27
C GLY A 533 0.45 -22.96 18.31
N ASP A 534 0.04 -22.68 19.55
CA ASP A 534 -0.10 -23.70 20.58
C ASP A 534 -1.39 -24.53 20.41
N ALA A 535 -1.31 -25.84 20.66
CA ALA A 535 -2.43 -26.77 20.43
C ALA A 535 -3.65 -26.45 21.31
N ASP A 536 -3.41 -26.13 22.58
CA ASP A 536 -4.45 -25.83 23.59
C ASP A 536 -4.75 -24.33 23.73
N HIS A 537 -4.07 -23.51 22.94
CA HIS A 537 -4.12 -22.04 23.00
C HIS A 537 -3.83 -21.48 24.41
N THR A 538 -2.99 -22.18 25.18
CA THR A 538 -2.70 -21.87 26.58
C THR A 538 -1.20 -21.93 26.80
N LEU A 539 -0.57 -20.79 27.04
CA LEU A 539 0.88 -20.69 27.22
C LEU A 539 1.22 -20.12 28.60
N SER A 540 2.27 -20.62 29.22
CA SER A 540 2.88 -19.90 30.34
C SER A 540 3.46 -18.56 29.87
N ILE A 541 3.51 -17.55 30.74
CA ILE A 541 4.15 -16.26 30.40
C ILE A 541 5.61 -16.46 29.98
N ASN A 542 6.31 -17.41 30.58
CA ASN A 542 7.70 -17.72 30.23
C ASN A 542 7.79 -18.35 28.85
N MET A 543 6.92 -19.28 28.49
CA MET A 543 6.87 -19.85 27.13
C MET A 543 6.50 -18.78 26.10
N LEU A 544 5.52 -17.92 26.40
CA LEU A 544 5.19 -16.79 25.53
C LEU A 544 6.43 -15.89 25.29
N LYS A 545 7.21 -15.55 26.32
CA LYS A 545 8.46 -14.78 26.19
C LYS A 545 9.49 -15.50 25.30
N ARG A 546 9.65 -16.81 25.45
CA ARG A 546 10.57 -17.64 24.64
C ARG A 546 10.13 -17.61 23.15
N CYS A 547 8.85 -17.80 22.85
CA CYS A 547 8.31 -17.68 21.50
C CYS A 547 8.51 -16.27 20.90
N LEU A 548 8.20 -15.21 21.65
CA LEU A 548 8.41 -13.83 21.20
C LEU A 548 9.88 -13.56 20.89
N LYS A 549 10.82 -14.08 21.70
CA LYS A 549 12.26 -13.98 21.44
C LYS A 549 12.63 -14.62 20.11
N LEU A 550 12.15 -15.84 19.81
CA LEU A 550 12.37 -16.53 18.56
C LEU A 550 11.82 -15.70 17.36
N TYR A 551 10.57 -15.19 17.47
CA TYR A 551 9.95 -14.43 16.39
C TYR A 551 10.69 -13.13 16.11
N LEU A 552 11.12 -12.41 17.14
CA LEU A 552 11.91 -11.18 16.96
C LEU A 552 13.26 -11.47 16.31
N LEU A 553 13.94 -12.58 16.67
CA LEU A 553 15.19 -13.01 16.04
C LEU A 553 14.98 -13.34 14.55
N VAL A 554 13.94 -14.10 14.22
CA VAL A 554 13.58 -14.47 12.85
C VAL A 554 13.28 -13.25 12.01
N LEU A 555 12.43 -12.34 12.50
CA LEU A 555 12.05 -11.12 11.79
C LEU A 555 13.21 -10.16 11.61
N SER A 556 14.15 -10.10 12.57
CA SER A 556 15.34 -9.24 12.49
C SER A 556 16.35 -9.67 11.42
N CYS A 557 16.25 -10.89 10.88
CA CYS A 557 17.08 -11.36 9.78
C CYS A 557 16.83 -10.62 8.47
N ASP A 558 15.65 -10.06 8.32
CA ASP A 558 15.27 -9.30 7.15
C ASP A 558 15.41 -7.79 7.43
N GLU A 559 16.40 -7.16 6.83
CA GLU A 559 16.68 -5.72 7.01
C GLU A 559 15.48 -4.84 6.63
N ARG A 560 14.59 -5.32 5.73
CA ARG A 560 13.34 -4.63 5.37
C ARG A 560 12.41 -4.43 6.55
N ARG A 561 12.57 -5.21 7.63
CA ARG A 561 11.77 -5.11 8.87
C ARG A 561 12.26 -4.03 9.82
N LYS A 562 13.40 -3.40 9.55
CA LYS A 562 13.95 -2.35 10.41
C LYS A 562 12.96 -1.17 10.52
N GLY A 563 12.58 -0.83 11.75
CA GLY A 563 11.58 0.22 12.04
C GLY A 563 10.11 -0.21 11.89
N LEU A 564 9.85 -1.46 11.50
CA LEU A 564 8.49 -2.03 11.37
C LEU A 564 8.15 -3.04 12.49
N MET A 565 9.01 -3.14 13.50
CA MET A 565 8.86 -4.06 14.63
C MET A 565 8.56 -3.29 15.93
N PRO A 566 7.91 -3.91 16.91
CA PRO A 566 7.67 -3.26 18.18
C PRO A 566 8.98 -2.99 18.91
N SER A 567 9.03 -1.88 19.63
CA SER A 567 10.17 -1.49 20.47
C SER A 567 9.90 -1.79 21.94
N GLY A 568 10.95 -2.03 22.71
CA GLY A 568 10.88 -2.28 24.14
C GLY A 568 11.27 -3.72 24.55
N SER A 569 11.18 -4.02 25.85
CA SER A 569 11.43 -5.36 26.38
C SER A 569 10.28 -6.32 26.06
N LEU A 570 10.51 -7.63 26.16
CA LEU A 570 9.47 -8.64 25.98
C LEU A 570 8.29 -8.42 26.95
N ASP A 571 8.57 -8.01 28.18
CA ASP A 571 7.53 -7.68 29.16
C ASP A 571 6.68 -6.48 28.73
N THR A 572 7.31 -5.46 28.15
CA THR A 572 6.59 -4.29 27.60
C THR A 572 5.67 -4.70 26.45
N ILE A 573 6.13 -5.56 25.55
CA ILE A 573 5.35 -6.07 24.41
C ILE A 573 4.14 -6.86 24.91
N ILE A 574 4.35 -7.77 25.88
CA ILE A 574 3.26 -8.57 26.48
C ILE A 574 2.25 -7.67 27.20
N ALA A 575 2.73 -6.70 27.99
CA ALA A 575 1.86 -5.76 28.69
C ALA A 575 0.98 -4.95 27.72
N GLN A 576 1.53 -4.45 26.61
CA GLN A 576 0.76 -3.76 25.57
C GLN A 576 -0.33 -4.66 24.97
N ALA A 577 -0.03 -5.93 24.70
CA ALA A 577 -1.01 -6.87 24.17
C ALA A 577 -2.13 -7.20 25.20
N LEU A 578 -1.80 -7.27 26.49
CA LEU A 578 -2.76 -7.52 27.57
C LEU A 578 -3.74 -6.35 27.78
N GLU A 579 -3.29 -5.09 27.57
CA GLU A 579 -4.16 -3.91 27.65
C GLU A 579 -5.34 -4.00 26.67
N LEU A 580 -5.17 -4.70 25.54
CA LEU A 580 -6.22 -4.89 24.53
C LEU A 580 -7.31 -5.89 24.94
N LYS A 581 -7.11 -6.61 26.05
CA LYS A 581 -8.06 -7.58 26.65
C LYS A 581 -8.54 -8.66 25.66
N LYS A 582 -7.63 -9.11 24.73
CA LYS A 582 -7.92 -10.19 23.77
C LYS A 582 -7.63 -11.59 24.29
N PHE A 583 -6.90 -11.69 25.40
CA PHE A 583 -6.65 -12.88 26.18
C PHE A 583 -6.49 -12.48 27.64
N ARG A 584 -6.55 -13.44 28.56
CA ARG A 584 -6.49 -13.21 30.01
C ARG A 584 -5.29 -13.94 30.58
N VAL A 585 -4.78 -13.40 31.69
CA VAL A 585 -3.79 -14.06 32.53
C VAL A 585 -4.53 -14.79 33.66
N TYR A 586 -4.18 -16.03 33.84
CA TYR A 586 -4.64 -16.87 34.95
C TYR A 586 -3.43 -17.11 35.86
N ASP A 587 -3.59 -16.77 37.15
CA ASP A 587 -2.59 -16.99 38.17
C ASP A 587 -2.95 -18.30 38.88
N VAL A 588 -2.04 -19.29 38.85
CA VAL A 588 -2.26 -20.63 39.43
C VAL A 588 -1.43 -20.81 40.70
N GLY A 589 -0.78 -19.75 41.20
CA GLY A 589 0.07 -19.73 42.40
C GLY A 589 1.57 -19.92 42.07
N GLU A 590 2.43 -19.61 43.07
CA GLU A 590 3.89 -19.76 43.02
C GLU A 590 4.55 -19.40 41.69
N ASP A 591 4.35 -18.15 41.17
CA ASP A 591 4.92 -17.60 39.94
C ASP A 591 4.46 -18.26 38.61
N MET A 592 3.47 -19.18 38.64
CA MET A 592 2.93 -19.81 37.41
C MET A 592 1.75 -19.02 36.86
N LYS A 593 2.01 -18.17 35.88
CA LYS A 593 0.99 -17.39 35.15
C LYS A 593 0.83 -17.92 33.74
N PHE A 594 -0.42 -18.20 33.36
CA PHE A 594 -0.78 -18.66 32.01
C PHE A 594 -1.62 -17.62 31.28
N VAL A 595 -1.44 -17.54 29.95
CA VAL A 595 -2.30 -16.75 29.05
C VAL A 595 -3.23 -17.69 28.31
N ARG A 596 -4.52 -17.34 28.27
CA ARG A 596 -5.54 -18.09 27.54
C ARG A 596 -6.62 -17.15 27.01
N PRO A 597 -7.01 -17.26 25.72
CA PRO A 597 -8.19 -16.59 25.17
C PRO A 597 -9.47 -17.38 25.47
N SER A 598 -10.62 -16.72 25.51
CA SER A 598 -11.91 -17.39 25.39
C SER A 598 -12.13 -17.87 23.95
N ARG A 599 -13.08 -18.80 23.70
CA ARG A 599 -13.37 -19.35 22.35
C ARG A 599 -13.59 -18.24 21.31
N GLY A 600 -14.39 -17.22 21.61
CA GLY A 600 -14.62 -16.10 20.68
C GLY A 600 -13.39 -15.18 20.50
N GLN A 601 -12.48 -15.13 21.48
CA GLN A 601 -11.21 -14.40 21.36
C GLN A 601 -10.17 -15.16 20.52
N THR A 602 -10.18 -16.50 20.53
CA THR A 602 -9.32 -17.33 19.69
C THR A 602 -9.50 -16.97 18.21
N LEU A 603 -10.74 -16.91 17.72
CA LEU A 603 -11.04 -16.49 16.35
C LEU A 603 -10.55 -15.06 16.04
N GLN A 604 -10.67 -14.14 17.03
CA GLN A 604 -10.14 -12.79 16.86
C GLN A 604 -8.61 -12.76 16.80
N LEU A 605 -7.91 -13.60 17.59
CA LEU A 605 -6.46 -13.71 17.55
C LEU A 605 -5.95 -14.28 16.21
N THR A 606 -6.67 -15.23 15.59
CA THR A 606 -6.36 -15.73 14.25
C THR A 606 -6.32 -14.59 13.22
N TYR A 607 -7.22 -13.61 13.33
CA TYR A 607 -7.18 -12.42 12.47
C TYR A 607 -5.84 -11.66 12.62
N PHE A 608 -5.36 -11.46 13.86
CA PHE A 608 -4.10 -10.74 14.10
C PHE A 608 -2.86 -11.58 13.73
N GLN A 609 -2.90 -12.89 13.90
CA GLN A 609 -1.87 -13.81 13.37
C GLN A 609 -1.73 -13.67 11.86
N ASN A 610 -2.85 -13.71 11.15
CA ASN A 610 -2.89 -13.63 9.68
C ASN A 610 -2.34 -12.32 9.12
N ASN A 611 -2.36 -11.23 9.89
CA ASN A 611 -1.76 -9.96 9.48
C ASN A 611 -0.26 -10.05 9.20
N ILE A 612 0.46 -10.97 9.84
CA ILE A 612 1.92 -11.14 9.72
C ILE A 612 2.36 -12.56 9.32
N LEU A 613 1.42 -13.46 9.05
CA LEU A 613 1.73 -14.87 8.73
C LEU A 613 2.71 -14.98 7.53
N HIS A 614 2.57 -14.13 6.52
CA HIS A 614 3.45 -14.08 5.36
C HIS A 614 4.91 -13.76 5.69
N LEU A 615 5.19 -13.13 6.83
CA LEU A 615 6.55 -12.79 7.29
C LEU A 615 7.26 -13.97 7.97
N VAL A 616 6.48 -14.88 8.55
CA VAL A 616 7.01 -16.04 9.30
C VAL A 616 6.77 -17.38 8.61
N ALA A 617 6.11 -17.38 7.45
CA ALA A 617 5.74 -18.60 6.74
C ALA A 617 6.95 -19.45 6.31
N LEU A 618 8.02 -18.83 5.80
CA LEU A 618 9.24 -19.56 5.42
C LEU A 618 9.95 -20.16 6.63
N PRO A 619 10.29 -19.41 7.70
CA PRO A 619 10.90 -20.02 8.88
C PRO A 619 10.00 -21.05 9.58
N ALA A 620 8.67 -20.91 9.52
CA ALA A 620 7.75 -21.93 10.02
C ALA A 620 7.79 -23.22 9.17
N LEU A 621 7.93 -23.09 7.86
CA LEU A 621 8.10 -24.26 6.98
C LEU A 621 9.44 -24.97 7.23
N ILE A 622 10.51 -24.23 7.38
CA ILE A 622 11.85 -24.78 7.75
C ILE A 622 11.75 -25.52 9.09
N ALA A 623 11.13 -24.91 10.11
CA ALA A 623 10.90 -25.55 11.40
C ALA A 623 10.08 -26.87 11.25
N SER A 624 9.01 -26.86 10.43
CA SER A 624 8.19 -28.03 10.16
C SER A 624 9.02 -29.17 9.54
N VAL A 625 9.90 -28.88 8.57
CA VAL A 625 10.77 -29.85 7.93
C VAL A 625 11.76 -30.46 8.92
N ILE A 626 12.42 -29.63 9.72
CA ILE A 626 13.41 -30.08 10.72
C ILE A 626 12.76 -30.91 11.82
N ILE A 627 11.64 -30.45 12.40
CA ILE A 627 10.91 -31.16 13.46
C ILE A 627 10.49 -32.56 13.00
N ARG A 628 10.01 -32.66 11.76
CA ARG A 628 9.48 -33.93 11.26
C ARG A 628 10.56 -34.97 11.01
N ASN A 629 11.75 -34.56 10.60
CA ASN A 629 12.83 -35.49 10.28
C ASN A 629 13.74 -35.80 11.50
N GLY A 630 13.76 -34.92 12.53
CA GLY A 630 14.60 -35.04 13.70
C GLY A 630 16.10 -34.81 13.42
N HIS A 631 16.66 -35.60 12.50
CA HIS A 631 18.01 -35.47 11.94
C HIS A 631 17.92 -35.34 10.42
N ILE A 632 18.46 -34.27 9.86
CA ILE A 632 18.34 -33.97 8.42
C ILE A 632 19.55 -33.21 7.93
N SER A 633 19.99 -33.46 6.68
CA SER A 633 21.04 -32.64 6.08
C SER A 633 20.55 -31.25 5.74
N ARG A 634 21.44 -30.25 5.80
CA ARG A 634 21.11 -28.86 5.40
C ARG A 634 20.62 -28.81 3.94
N ALA A 635 21.20 -29.62 3.05
CA ALA A 635 20.78 -29.70 1.65
C ALA A 635 19.34 -30.21 1.49
N ASP A 636 18.95 -31.23 2.28
CA ASP A 636 17.59 -31.77 2.25
C ASP A 636 16.58 -30.79 2.82
N VAL A 637 16.93 -30.02 3.87
CA VAL A 637 16.08 -28.91 4.36
C VAL A 637 15.80 -27.92 3.24
N ILE A 638 16.81 -27.50 2.49
CA ILE A 638 16.66 -26.58 1.36
C ILE A 638 15.74 -27.19 0.29
N SER A 639 15.99 -28.43 -0.11
CA SER A 639 15.22 -29.13 -1.15
C SER A 639 13.73 -29.28 -0.79
N HIS A 640 13.43 -29.78 0.42
CA HIS A 640 12.06 -29.98 0.90
C HIS A 640 11.33 -28.64 1.07
N THR A 641 12.00 -27.64 1.65
CA THR A 641 11.44 -26.31 1.84
C THR A 641 11.08 -25.67 0.48
N ARG A 642 11.99 -25.73 -0.51
CA ARG A 642 11.78 -25.18 -1.86
C ARG A 642 10.54 -25.77 -2.51
N SER A 643 10.34 -27.10 -2.42
CA SER A 643 9.23 -27.81 -3.05
C SER A 643 7.85 -27.32 -2.61
N LEU A 644 7.71 -26.88 -1.36
CA LEU A 644 6.43 -26.45 -0.77
C LEU A 644 6.29 -24.92 -0.68
N PHE A 645 7.40 -24.19 -0.70
CA PHE A 645 7.38 -22.75 -0.51
C PHE A 645 6.61 -22.00 -1.60
N TYR A 646 6.60 -22.50 -2.85
CA TYR A 646 5.86 -21.88 -3.95
C TYR A 646 4.37 -21.68 -3.65
N PHE A 647 3.73 -22.64 -2.95
CA PHE A 647 2.33 -22.54 -2.57
C PHE A 647 2.13 -21.43 -1.52
N LEU A 648 2.96 -21.41 -0.48
CA LEU A 648 2.94 -20.35 0.54
C LEU A 648 3.22 -18.98 -0.06
N LYS A 649 4.18 -18.89 -1.00
CA LYS A 649 4.56 -17.65 -1.68
C LYS A 649 3.38 -17.02 -2.41
N HIS A 650 2.65 -17.80 -3.20
CA HIS A 650 1.52 -17.28 -3.97
C HIS A 650 0.27 -17.06 -3.13
N GLU A 651 -0.02 -17.95 -2.16
CA GLU A 651 -1.15 -17.79 -1.25
C GLU A 651 -1.02 -16.56 -0.33
N LEU A 652 0.20 -16.31 0.16
CA LEU A 652 0.46 -15.29 1.16
C LEU A 652 1.12 -14.02 0.60
N PHE A 653 1.40 -13.94 -0.69
CA PHE A 653 2.13 -12.84 -1.31
C PHE A 653 3.42 -12.50 -0.54
N THR A 654 4.28 -13.51 -0.32
CA THR A 654 5.52 -13.31 0.44
C THR A 654 6.53 -12.50 -0.36
N PRO A 655 7.33 -11.64 0.30
CA PRO A 655 8.29 -10.76 -0.39
C PRO A 655 9.59 -11.45 -0.83
N ILE A 656 9.78 -12.75 -0.51
CA ILE A 656 10.99 -13.49 -0.84
C ILE A 656 10.93 -13.96 -2.29
N THR A 657 11.92 -13.57 -3.11
CA THR A 657 12.03 -14.01 -4.50
C THR A 657 12.62 -15.43 -4.59
N GLU A 658 12.53 -16.04 -5.76
CA GLU A 658 13.07 -17.40 -5.98
C GLU A 658 14.60 -17.42 -5.88
N ASP A 659 15.25 -16.36 -6.39
CA ASP A 659 16.70 -16.19 -6.36
C ASP A 659 17.23 -15.99 -4.93
N GLU A 660 16.45 -15.35 -4.06
CA GLU A 660 16.79 -15.10 -2.67
C GLU A 660 16.48 -16.30 -1.74
N LEU A 661 15.66 -17.26 -2.18
CA LEU A 661 15.07 -18.28 -1.31
C LEU A 661 16.12 -19.07 -0.54
N ASP A 662 17.13 -19.62 -1.21
CA ASP A 662 18.18 -20.44 -0.58
C ASP A 662 19.01 -19.62 0.41
N SER A 663 19.26 -18.36 0.09
CA SER A 663 19.94 -17.44 1.01
C SER A 663 19.14 -17.22 2.29
N PHE A 664 17.83 -16.99 2.16
CA PHE A 664 16.93 -16.84 3.32
C PHE A 664 16.79 -18.15 4.11
N ILE A 665 16.67 -19.32 3.45
CA ILE A 665 16.65 -20.62 4.17
C ILE A 665 17.91 -20.78 5.02
N ASN A 666 19.10 -20.54 4.44
CA ASN A 666 20.34 -20.62 5.18
C ASN A 666 20.45 -19.60 6.32
N LYS A 667 19.97 -18.37 6.12
CA LYS A 667 19.89 -17.35 7.18
C LYS A 667 19.05 -17.82 8.35
N TYR A 668 17.85 -18.37 8.09
CA TYR A 668 16.95 -18.86 9.15
C TYR A 668 17.52 -20.10 9.86
N ILE A 669 18.12 -21.06 9.14
CA ILE A 669 18.82 -22.17 9.76
C ILE A 669 19.91 -21.66 10.72
N ASN A 670 20.74 -20.71 10.26
CA ASN A 670 21.81 -20.13 11.09
C ASN A 670 21.26 -19.39 12.32
N VAL A 671 20.09 -18.76 12.22
CA VAL A 671 19.42 -18.15 13.36
C VAL A 671 18.93 -19.21 14.36
N PHE A 672 18.39 -20.31 13.89
CA PHE A 672 17.95 -21.41 14.77
C PHE A 672 19.15 -22.05 15.47
N VAL A 673 20.29 -22.24 14.78
CA VAL A 673 21.54 -22.73 15.39
C VAL A 673 22.08 -21.76 16.44
N LYS A 674 22.26 -20.47 16.08
CA LYS A 674 22.78 -19.44 16.99
C LYS A 674 21.87 -19.19 18.20
N GLY A 675 20.57 -19.38 18.04
CA GLY A 675 19.59 -19.25 19.09
C GLY A 675 19.49 -20.47 20.01
N GLY A 676 20.17 -21.58 19.69
CA GLY A 676 20.14 -22.84 20.44
C GLY A 676 18.87 -23.68 20.22
N TYR A 677 18.09 -23.38 19.16
CA TYR A 677 16.86 -24.12 18.84
C TYR A 677 17.14 -25.43 18.07
N ILE A 678 18.24 -25.46 17.32
CA ILE A 678 18.75 -26.65 16.62
C ILE A 678 20.27 -26.73 16.80
N LEU A 679 20.80 -27.94 16.66
CA LEU A 679 22.22 -28.24 16.70
C LEU A 679 22.75 -28.39 15.28
N ASP A 680 23.92 -27.84 14.98
CA ASP A 680 24.68 -28.05 13.75
C ASP A 680 25.75 -29.10 14.09
N LEU A 681 25.55 -30.30 13.50
CA LEU A 681 26.40 -31.45 13.74
C LEU A 681 27.43 -31.60 12.58
N ASP A 682 28.40 -32.52 12.76
CA ASP A 682 29.38 -32.84 11.73
C ASP A 682 28.69 -33.25 10.42
N HIS A 683 29.39 -33.03 9.29
CA HIS A 683 28.91 -33.32 7.93
C HIS A 683 27.64 -32.55 7.47
N ASN A 684 27.45 -31.29 7.96
CA ASN A 684 26.27 -30.46 7.64
C ASN A 684 24.93 -31.10 8.06
N MET A 685 24.94 -31.94 9.07
CA MET A 685 23.70 -32.49 9.64
C MET A 685 23.13 -31.55 10.70
N LEU A 686 21.82 -31.41 10.69
CA LEU A 686 21.05 -30.63 11.66
C LEU A 686 20.21 -31.57 12.53
N ALA A 687 20.16 -31.26 13.84
CA ALA A 687 19.34 -32.00 14.80
C ALA A 687 18.54 -31.05 15.68
N LEU A 688 17.44 -31.52 16.24
CA LEU A 688 16.63 -30.76 17.19
C LEU A 688 17.41 -30.57 18.51
N SER A 689 17.34 -29.39 19.08
CA SER A 689 17.74 -29.13 20.47
C SER A 689 16.56 -29.39 21.40
N GLY A 690 16.76 -30.13 22.49
CA GLY A 690 15.72 -30.37 23.50
C GLY A 690 15.14 -29.08 24.07
N ASP A 691 16.00 -28.09 24.34
CA ASP A 691 15.60 -26.81 24.94
C ASP A 691 14.82 -25.88 24.00
N GLY A 692 14.92 -26.04 22.67
CA GLY A 692 14.27 -25.17 21.67
C GLY A 692 13.09 -25.81 20.94
N TYR A 693 12.75 -27.07 21.26
CA TYR A 693 11.75 -27.84 20.52
C TYR A 693 10.34 -27.22 20.57
N GLU A 694 9.89 -26.80 21.75
CA GLU A 694 8.54 -26.30 21.95
C GLU A 694 8.29 -25.00 21.15
N GLU A 695 9.25 -24.07 21.16
CA GLU A 695 9.13 -22.82 20.40
C GLU A 695 9.12 -23.06 18.88
N LEU A 696 9.97 -23.96 18.41
CA LEU A 696 9.96 -24.36 17.00
C LEU A 696 8.65 -25.03 16.62
N LEU A 697 8.09 -25.88 17.50
CA LEU A 697 6.81 -26.54 17.28
C LEU A 697 5.68 -25.52 17.17
N ILE A 698 5.62 -24.56 18.09
CA ILE A 698 4.63 -23.48 18.07
C ILE A 698 4.78 -22.62 16.80
N LEU A 699 6.01 -22.28 16.40
CA LEU A 699 6.26 -21.61 15.13
C LEU A 699 5.77 -22.42 13.93
N SER A 700 6.11 -23.71 13.85
CA SER A 700 5.73 -24.60 12.74
C SER A 700 4.21 -24.73 12.60
N ASN A 701 3.48 -24.76 13.71
CA ASN A 701 2.04 -24.86 13.75
C ASN A 701 1.34 -23.61 13.18
N SER A 702 2.02 -22.47 13.04
CA SER A 702 1.44 -21.24 12.46
C SER A 702 0.98 -21.41 11.02
N ILE A 703 1.58 -22.34 10.25
CA ILE A 703 1.22 -22.66 8.85
C ILE A 703 0.51 -24.01 8.72
N ARG A 704 0.19 -24.69 9.84
CA ARG A 704 -0.42 -26.04 9.80
C ARG A 704 -1.65 -26.12 8.92
N LEU A 705 -2.56 -25.14 8.99
CA LEU A 705 -3.78 -25.11 8.17
C LEU A 705 -3.49 -24.95 6.67
N ASN A 706 -2.43 -24.23 6.31
CA ASN A 706 -1.99 -24.12 4.91
C ASN A 706 -1.50 -25.48 4.40
N LEU A 707 -0.64 -26.17 5.19
CA LEU A 707 -0.11 -27.49 4.83
C LEU A 707 -1.22 -28.54 4.70
N VAL A 708 -2.24 -28.51 5.57
CA VAL A 708 -3.41 -29.41 5.47
C VAL A 708 -4.19 -29.16 4.19
N ARG A 709 -4.46 -27.91 3.81
CA ARG A 709 -5.11 -27.59 2.53
C ARG A 709 -4.29 -28.07 1.33
N TYR A 710 -2.95 -27.93 1.38
CA TYR A 710 -2.08 -28.42 0.30
C TYR A 710 -2.15 -29.93 0.19
N LEU A 711 -2.13 -30.62 1.33
CA LEU A 711 -2.28 -32.08 1.34
C LEU A 711 -3.62 -32.52 0.75
N ILE A 712 -4.74 -31.89 1.10
CA ILE A 712 -6.07 -32.16 0.54
C ILE A 712 -6.02 -32.06 -0.99
N ALA A 713 -5.54 -30.91 -1.51
CA ALA A 713 -5.49 -30.69 -2.95
C ALA A 713 -4.56 -31.66 -3.69
N VAL A 714 -3.37 -31.91 -3.14
CA VAL A 714 -2.38 -32.82 -3.74
C VAL A 714 -2.86 -34.26 -3.70
N THR A 715 -3.49 -34.70 -2.60
CA THR A 715 -4.02 -36.06 -2.48
C THR A 715 -5.19 -36.29 -3.44
N LEU A 716 -6.06 -35.28 -3.58
CA LEU A 716 -7.16 -35.34 -4.56
C LEU A 716 -6.61 -35.39 -5.99
N LEU A 717 -5.66 -34.52 -6.38
CA LEU A 717 -5.02 -34.54 -7.70
C LEU A 717 -4.34 -35.85 -8.03
N ARG A 718 -3.75 -36.53 -7.04
CA ARG A 718 -3.11 -37.84 -7.23
C ARG A 718 -4.10 -38.95 -7.61
N GLN A 719 -5.37 -38.78 -7.23
CA GLN A 719 -6.42 -39.78 -7.42
C GLN A 719 -7.38 -39.46 -8.57
N ILE A 720 -7.27 -38.27 -9.18
CA ILE A 720 -8.09 -37.91 -10.34
C ILE A 720 -7.56 -38.60 -11.60
N ASN A 721 -8.48 -39.10 -12.40
CA ASN A 721 -8.19 -39.54 -13.77
C ASN A 721 -8.20 -38.36 -14.72
N ASP A 722 -7.39 -38.41 -15.78
CA ASP A 722 -7.26 -37.31 -16.75
C ASP A 722 -8.62 -36.91 -17.34
N GLY A 723 -8.88 -35.61 -17.35
CA GLY A 723 -10.07 -35.05 -17.99
C GLY A 723 -11.40 -35.31 -17.28
N THR A 724 -11.41 -35.75 -16.01
CA THR A 724 -12.65 -36.05 -15.27
C THR A 724 -13.24 -34.85 -14.52
N LEU A 725 -12.44 -33.91 -14.04
CA LEU A 725 -12.90 -32.77 -13.23
C LEU A 725 -12.57 -31.43 -13.88
N THR A 726 -13.54 -30.51 -13.83
CA THR A 726 -13.26 -29.12 -14.12
C THR A 726 -12.61 -28.40 -12.92
N ARG A 727 -12.01 -27.21 -13.12
CA ARG A 727 -11.51 -26.39 -12.01
C ARG A 727 -12.56 -26.16 -10.92
N LYS A 728 -13.81 -25.91 -11.31
CA LYS A 728 -14.91 -25.65 -10.36
C LYS A 728 -15.19 -26.89 -9.51
N ASP A 729 -15.26 -28.07 -10.13
CA ASP A 729 -15.55 -29.33 -9.44
C ASP A 729 -14.41 -29.71 -8.50
N PHE A 730 -13.16 -29.54 -8.93
CA PHE A 730 -11.98 -29.73 -8.09
C PHE A 730 -11.98 -28.84 -6.84
N VAL A 731 -12.26 -27.53 -7.01
CA VAL A 731 -12.35 -26.59 -5.87
C VAL A 731 -13.49 -26.97 -4.93
N THR A 732 -14.65 -27.39 -5.47
CA THR A 732 -15.80 -27.84 -4.66
C THR A 732 -15.45 -29.09 -3.86
N ALA A 733 -14.82 -30.08 -4.47
CA ALA A 733 -14.39 -31.31 -3.79
C ALA A 733 -13.35 -31.02 -2.69
N CYS A 734 -12.39 -30.10 -2.92
CA CYS A 734 -11.45 -29.66 -1.90
C CYS A 734 -12.17 -28.99 -0.70
N VAL A 735 -13.15 -28.13 -0.95
CA VAL A 735 -13.94 -27.47 0.09
C VAL A 735 -14.76 -28.47 0.91
N ASP A 736 -15.35 -29.47 0.25
CA ASP A 736 -16.12 -30.51 0.93
C ASP A 736 -15.21 -31.40 1.80
N LEU A 737 -14.03 -31.78 1.30
CA LEU A 737 -13.02 -32.49 2.09
C LEU A 737 -12.54 -31.69 3.31
N CYS A 738 -12.51 -30.35 3.24
CA CYS A 738 -12.19 -29.53 4.40
C CYS A 738 -13.20 -29.70 5.56
N LYS A 739 -14.44 -30.02 5.27
CA LYS A 739 -15.50 -30.22 6.29
C LYS A 739 -15.30 -31.52 7.06
N GLU A 740 -14.63 -32.50 6.44
CA GLU A 740 -14.32 -33.80 7.04
C GLU A 740 -13.06 -33.76 7.91
N VAL A 741 -12.30 -32.68 7.91
CA VAL A 741 -11.12 -32.51 8.78
C VAL A 741 -11.57 -32.27 10.22
N PRO A 742 -11.04 -33.03 11.22
CA PRO A 742 -11.43 -32.87 12.62
C PRO A 742 -11.25 -31.43 13.13
N SER A 743 -12.20 -31.00 13.97
CA SER A 743 -12.22 -29.63 14.52
C SER A 743 -10.99 -29.29 15.35
N GLU A 744 -10.36 -30.27 15.98
CA GLU A 744 -9.09 -30.16 16.72
C GLU A 744 -7.91 -29.76 15.80
N VAL A 745 -7.97 -30.14 14.52
CA VAL A 745 -6.95 -29.76 13.54
C VAL A 745 -7.22 -28.38 12.98
N THR A 746 -8.49 -28.06 12.70
CA THR A 746 -8.91 -26.82 12.05
C THR A 746 -9.10 -25.65 13.01
N ASN A 747 -9.14 -25.92 14.34
CA ASN A 747 -9.50 -24.95 15.37
C ASN A 747 -10.84 -24.26 15.08
N ASN A 748 -11.75 -24.93 14.33
CA ASN A 748 -12.99 -24.35 13.82
C ASN A 748 -12.74 -23.04 13.04
N SER A 749 -11.60 -22.91 12.35
CA SER A 749 -11.28 -21.73 11.54
C SER A 749 -12.21 -21.65 10.32
N PRO A 750 -13.07 -20.65 10.21
CA PRO A 750 -14.03 -20.57 9.11
C PRO A 750 -13.37 -20.27 7.75
N GLU A 751 -12.12 -19.82 7.75
CA GLU A 751 -11.34 -19.56 6.53
C GLU A 751 -10.68 -20.84 5.97
N PHE A 752 -10.71 -21.95 6.74
CA PHE A 752 -10.04 -23.18 6.34
C PHE A 752 -10.62 -23.75 5.03
N ALA A 753 -11.93 -23.66 4.85
CA ALA A 753 -12.67 -24.14 3.69
C ALA A 753 -12.98 -23.02 2.66
N ASP A 754 -12.20 -21.93 2.62
CA ASP A 754 -12.45 -20.82 1.69
C ASP A 754 -12.10 -21.24 0.23
N PRO A 755 -13.07 -21.24 -0.71
CA PRO A 755 -12.82 -21.55 -2.12
C PRO A 755 -11.78 -20.65 -2.79
N ILE A 756 -11.57 -19.42 -2.29
CA ILE A 756 -10.58 -18.48 -2.84
C ILE A 756 -9.18 -19.07 -2.71
N MET A 757 -8.87 -19.72 -1.58
CA MET A 757 -7.55 -20.31 -1.34
C MET A 757 -7.27 -21.45 -2.33
N PHE A 758 -8.23 -22.32 -2.61
CA PHE A 758 -8.09 -23.39 -3.58
C PHE A 758 -8.01 -22.87 -5.02
N ASN A 759 -8.68 -21.75 -5.35
CA ASN A 759 -8.51 -21.11 -6.65
C ASN A 759 -7.09 -20.56 -6.85
N ILE A 760 -6.50 -19.91 -5.84
CA ILE A 760 -5.09 -19.46 -5.87
C ILE A 760 -4.16 -20.67 -6.04
N MET A 761 -4.46 -21.77 -5.37
CA MET A 761 -3.70 -23.01 -5.47
C MET A 761 -3.76 -23.61 -6.88
N CYS A 762 -4.93 -23.62 -7.54
CA CYS A 762 -5.07 -24.03 -8.95
C CYS A 762 -4.18 -23.18 -9.87
N ASP A 763 -4.16 -21.86 -9.68
CA ASP A 763 -3.31 -20.96 -10.48
C ASP A 763 -1.82 -21.26 -10.24
N THR A 764 -1.45 -21.64 -9.00
CA THR A 764 -0.08 -22.08 -8.66
C THR A 764 0.27 -23.42 -9.31
N PHE A 765 -0.63 -24.39 -9.30
CA PHE A 765 -0.43 -25.69 -9.96
C PHE A 765 -0.21 -25.53 -11.46
N VAL A 766 -1.00 -24.68 -12.13
CA VAL A 766 -0.83 -24.38 -13.57
C VAL A 766 0.53 -23.73 -13.83
N ARG A 767 0.88 -22.68 -13.05
CA ARG A 767 2.13 -21.93 -13.22
C ARG A 767 3.37 -22.80 -13.10
N HIS A 768 3.37 -23.79 -12.21
CA HIS A 768 4.49 -24.72 -12.01
C HIS A 768 4.30 -26.05 -12.74
N SER A 769 3.32 -26.14 -13.67
CA SER A 769 3.05 -27.30 -14.51
C SER A 769 2.82 -28.58 -13.72
N TYR A 770 2.04 -28.51 -12.63
CA TYR A 770 1.54 -29.70 -11.91
C TYR A 770 0.29 -30.28 -12.58
N PHE A 771 -0.47 -29.42 -13.28
CA PHE A 771 -1.52 -29.82 -14.19
C PHE A 771 -1.72 -28.80 -15.31
N SER A 772 -2.36 -29.22 -16.40
CA SER A 772 -2.85 -28.35 -17.48
C SER A 772 -4.36 -28.50 -17.64
N TYR A 773 -4.96 -27.69 -18.51
CA TYR A 773 -6.36 -27.84 -18.89
C TYR A 773 -6.47 -28.42 -20.29
N SER A 774 -7.40 -29.38 -20.50
CA SER A 774 -7.82 -29.83 -21.83
C SER A 774 -8.59 -28.73 -22.57
N GLU A 775 -8.88 -28.96 -23.86
CA GLU A 775 -9.74 -28.08 -24.67
C GLU A 775 -11.12 -27.86 -24.04
N ASN A 776 -11.65 -28.87 -23.33
CA ASN A 776 -12.93 -28.81 -22.63
C ASN A 776 -12.85 -28.16 -21.22
N GLY A 777 -11.70 -27.62 -20.82
CA GLY A 777 -11.48 -26.98 -19.51
C GLY A 777 -11.37 -27.95 -18.33
N THR A 778 -11.16 -29.27 -18.59
CA THR A 778 -10.93 -30.27 -17.54
C THR A 778 -9.45 -30.37 -17.19
N ILE A 779 -9.16 -30.82 -15.95
CA ILE A 779 -7.80 -30.92 -15.40
C ILE A 779 -7.10 -32.16 -15.95
N ILE A 780 -5.86 -32.00 -16.42
CA ILE A 780 -4.93 -33.05 -16.82
C ILE A 780 -3.74 -33.02 -15.87
N PRO A 781 -3.65 -33.92 -14.85
CA PRO A 781 -2.60 -33.91 -13.85
C PRO A 781 -1.26 -34.41 -14.39
N GLU A 782 -0.14 -33.81 -13.96
CA GLU A 782 1.22 -34.30 -14.17
C GLU A 782 1.60 -35.21 -13.00
N HIS A 783 1.21 -36.50 -13.09
CA HIS A 783 1.27 -37.47 -11.99
C HIS A 783 2.65 -37.56 -11.34
N ASN A 784 3.75 -37.58 -12.11
CA ASN A 784 5.10 -37.68 -11.57
C ASN A 784 5.46 -36.49 -10.65
N LYS A 785 5.07 -35.27 -11.03
CA LYS A 785 5.31 -34.09 -10.22
C LYS A 785 4.44 -34.07 -8.96
N ILE A 786 3.19 -34.51 -9.10
CA ILE A 786 2.23 -34.57 -7.98
C ILE A 786 2.67 -35.59 -6.95
N VAL A 787 3.18 -36.79 -7.36
CA VAL A 787 3.71 -37.78 -6.44
C VAL A 787 4.89 -37.24 -5.64
N LYS A 788 5.85 -36.56 -6.30
CA LYS A 788 6.98 -35.93 -5.62
C LYS A 788 6.51 -34.83 -4.61
N LEU A 789 5.51 -34.06 -4.98
CA LEU A 789 4.94 -33.04 -4.09
C LEU A 789 4.23 -33.67 -2.88
N ALA A 790 3.49 -34.75 -3.09
CA ALA A 790 2.86 -35.54 -2.03
C ALA A 790 3.90 -36.10 -1.05
N GLN A 791 4.99 -36.65 -1.56
CA GLN A 791 6.11 -37.19 -0.76
C GLN A 791 6.77 -36.11 0.10
N ALA A 792 6.82 -34.87 -0.37
CA ALA A 792 7.33 -33.73 0.40
C ALA A 792 6.33 -33.24 1.46
N ALA A 793 5.01 -33.24 1.16
CA ALA A 793 3.97 -32.66 2.02
C ALA A 793 3.46 -33.63 3.10
N GLU A 794 3.23 -34.91 2.77
CA GLU A 794 2.66 -35.91 3.67
C GLU A 794 3.44 -36.09 4.98
N PRO A 795 4.80 -36.13 4.99
CA PRO A 795 5.55 -36.30 6.23
C PRO A 795 5.42 -35.11 7.21
N LEU A 796 5.05 -33.92 6.74
CA LEU A 796 4.94 -32.72 7.58
C LEU A 796 3.69 -32.74 8.47
N LEU A 797 2.75 -33.66 8.24
CA LEU A 797 1.49 -33.76 8.96
C LEU A 797 1.40 -35.08 9.74
N ALA A 798 0.49 -35.13 10.70
CA ALA A 798 0.27 -36.31 11.51
C ALA A 798 -0.22 -37.49 10.64
N ALA A 799 0.41 -38.66 10.77
CA ALA A 799 0.08 -39.84 9.98
C ALA A 799 -1.40 -40.30 10.08
N LYS A 800 -2.04 -40.08 11.24
CA LYS A 800 -3.47 -40.32 11.44
C LYS A 800 -4.34 -39.43 10.55
N LEU A 801 -4.00 -38.13 10.42
CA LEU A 801 -4.70 -37.17 9.57
C LEU A 801 -4.52 -37.52 8.10
N VAL A 802 -3.31 -37.84 7.68
CA VAL A 802 -3.02 -38.27 6.28
C VAL A 802 -3.84 -39.50 5.90
N ARG A 803 -3.91 -40.50 6.78
CA ARG A 803 -4.74 -41.71 6.56
C ARG A 803 -6.24 -41.36 6.49
N HIS A 804 -6.72 -40.54 7.41
CA HIS A 804 -8.13 -40.11 7.41
C HIS A 804 -8.50 -39.43 6.10
N LEU A 805 -7.72 -38.45 5.64
CA LEU A 805 -7.96 -37.76 4.36
C LEU A 805 -7.95 -38.69 3.17
N LYS A 806 -7.02 -39.67 3.10
CA LYS A 806 -7.00 -40.70 2.03
C LYS A 806 -8.30 -41.53 2.01
N THR A 807 -8.81 -41.89 3.19
CA THR A 807 -10.07 -42.66 3.30
C THR A 807 -11.28 -41.83 2.84
N GLU A 808 -11.36 -40.56 3.24
CA GLU A 808 -12.48 -39.70 2.81
C GLU A 808 -12.46 -39.42 1.30
N ILE A 809 -11.28 -39.27 0.70
CA ILE A 809 -11.14 -39.08 -0.75
C ILE A 809 -11.59 -40.34 -1.52
N GLU A 810 -11.27 -41.53 -1.04
CA GLU A 810 -11.76 -42.78 -1.64
C GLU A 810 -13.29 -42.87 -1.59
N LYS A 811 -13.96 -42.42 -0.50
CA LYS A 811 -15.40 -42.34 -0.42
C LYS A 811 -16.01 -41.38 -1.46
N ILE A 812 -15.44 -40.21 -1.63
CA ILE A 812 -15.87 -39.22 -2.63
C ILE A 812 -15.72 -39.79 -4.04
N LYS A 813 -14.62 -40.50 -4.34
CA LYS A 813 -14.37 -41.13 -5.61
C LYS A 813 -15.46 -42.19 -5.92
N SER A 814 -15.82 -43.05 -4.95
CA SER A 814 -16.87 -44.05 -5.12
C SER A 814 -18.25 -43.39 -5.35
N HIS A 815 -18.59 -42.30 -4.68
CA HIS A 815 -19.82 -41.57 -4.89
C HIS A 815 -19.88 -40.86 -6.26
N ASN A 816 -18.78 -40.26 -6.71
CA ASN A 816 -18.72 -39.59 -8.01
C ASN A 816 -18.79 -40.56 -9.19
N VAL A 817 -18.20 -41.75 -9.05
CA VAL A 817 -18.35 -42.83 -10.06
C VAL A 817 -19.82 -43.29 -10.15
N LEU A 818 -20.51 -43.45 -9.00
CA LEU A 818 -21.93 -43.82 -8.96
C LEU A 818 -22.82 -42.66 -9.50
N GLY A 819 -22.48 -41.42 -9.22
CA GLY A 819 -23.19 -40.23 -9.74
C GLY A 819 -23.02 -40.05 -11.25
N HIS A 820 -21.83 -40.37 -11.79
CA HIS A 820 -21.55 -40.29 -13.23
C HIS A 820 -22.29 -41.44 -14.00
N GLU A 821 -22.38 -42.62 -13.43
CA GLU A 821 -23.17 -43.72 -14.01
C GLU A 821 -24.66 -43.45 -13.96
N ALA A 822 -25.16 -42.84 -12.85
CA ALA A 822 -26.54 -42.40 -12.76
C ALA A 822 -26.88 -41.26 -13.74
N ALA A 823 -25.94 -40.28 -13.93
CA ALA A 823 -26.10 -39.20 -14.89
C ALA A 823 -26.03 -39.70 -16.35
N LYS A 824 -25.15 -40.67 -16.67
CA LYS A 824 -25.12 -41.34 -17.98
C LYS A 824 -26.40 -42.16 -18.22
N ALA A 825 -26.89 -42.90 -17.23
CA ALA A 825 -28.16 -43.60 -17.32
C ALA A 825 -29.36 -42.66 -17.53
N ALA A 826 -29.41 -41.53 -16.81
CA ALA A 826 -30.42 -40.51 -17.00
C ALA A 826 -30.34 -39.78 -18.36
N GLN A 827 -29.13 -39.52 -18.88
CA GLN A 827 -28.92 -39.03 -20.24
C GLN A 827 -29.29 -40.04 -21.31
N ALA A 828 -28.99 -41.31 -21.13
CA ALA A 828 -29.39 -42.38 -22.02
C ALA A 828 -30.91 -42.60 -22.03
N GLU A 829 -31.57 -42.47 -20.87
CA GLU A 829 -33.01 -42.53 -20.75
C GLU A 829 -33.73 -41.29 -21.34
N ALA A 830 -33.13 -40.07 -21.20
CA ALA A 830 -33.58 -38.83 -21.84
C ALA A 830 -33.42 -38.90 -23.37
N ALA A 831 -32.31 -39.50 -23.85
CA ALA A 831 -32.09 -39.73 -25.30
C ALA A 831 -33.06 -40.81 -25.87
N ALA A 832 -33.39 -41.86 -25.09
CA ALA A 832 -34.35 -42.90 -25.49
C ALA A 832 -35.81 -42.41 -25.48
N LYS A 833 -36.13 -41.32 -24.74
CA LYS A 833 -37.44 -40.68 -24.70
C LYS A 833 -37.63 -39.58 -25.75
N ARG A 834 -36.64 -39.25 -26.59
CA ARG A 834 -36.76 -38.37 -27.75
C ARG A 834 -37.41 -39.19 -28.90
N THR A 835 -38.74 -39.09 -29.06
CA THR A 835 -39.50 -39.65 -30.20
C THR A 835 -39.11 -38.96 -31.52
N PRO A 836 -39.27 -39.67 -32.67
CA PRO A 836 -38.84 -39.21 -33.99
C PRO A 836 -39.55 -37.97 -34.58
N GLU A 837 -40.49 -37.38 -33.85
CA GLU A 837 -41.27 -36.17 -34.30
C GLU A 837 -40.49 -34.84 -34.16
N ALA A 838 -39.37 -34.79 -33.47
CA ALA A 838 -38.58 -33.55 -33.28
C ALA A 838 -37.47 -33.33 -34.34
N GLU A 839 -37.17 -34.33 -35.22
CA GLU A 839 -36.21 -34.18 -36.29
C GLU A 839 -36.78 -33.60 -37.60
N ALA A 840 -38.11 -33.49 -37.71
CA ALA A 840 -38.74 -33.01 -38.94
C ALA A 840 -38.92 -31.47 -38.98
N ILE A 841 -38.57 -30.72 -37.93
CA ILE A 841 -38.75 -29.25 -37.87
C ILE A 841 -37.41 -28.48 -37.98
N SER A 842 -36.25 -29.14 -37.96
CA SER A 842 -34.95 -28.47 -38.06
C SER A 842 -34.27 -28.54 -39.44
N ALA A 843 -34.96 -29.05 -40.47
CA ALA A 843 -34.37 -29.26 -41.80
C ALA A 843 -34.77 -28.25 -42.89
N THR A 844 -35.32 -27.09 -42.50
CA THR A 844 -35.66 -26.01 -43.45
C THR A 844 -35.24 -24.66 -42.91
N ASP A 845 -33.94 -24.42 -42.85
CA ASP A 845 -33.38 -23.04 -42.94
C ASP A 845 -31.84 -23.12 -42.98
N ASP A 846 -31.30 -23.59 -44.08
CA ASP A 846 -29.86 -23.46 -44.34
C ASP A 846 -29.61 -23.35 -45.85
N LYS A 847 -29.89 -22.14 -46.36
CA LYS A 847 -29.41 -21.70 -47.70
C LYS A 847 -29.21 -20.18 -47.69
N ARG A 848 -28.03 -19.73 -47.33
CA ARG A 848 -27.43 -18.50 -47.89
C ARG A 848 -25.94 -18.71 -48.15
N PRO A 849 -25.44 -18.17 -49.29
CA PRO A 849 -24.19 -18.61 -49.91
C PRO A 849 -22.97 -17.90 -49.37
N ILE A 850 -21.89 -18.67 -49.32
CA ILE A 850 -20.52 -18.22 -49.15
C ILE A 850 -20.13 -17.37 -50.40
N ILE A 851 -19.77 -16.12 -50.23
CA ILE A 851 -19.07 -15.30 -51.19
C ILE A 851 -17.61 -15.19 -50.75
N SER A 852 -16.77 -15.89 -51.48
CA SER A 852 -15.34 -15.67 -51.56
C SER A 852 -15.06 -14.34 -52.26
N ASN A 853 -14.16 -13.53 -51.71
CA ASN A 853 -13.51 -12.49 -52.52
C ASN A 853 -12.00 -12.52 -52.25
N ASP A 854 -11.35 -13.04 -53.27
CA ASP A 854 -9.94 -12.86 -53.55
C ASP A 854 -9.71 -11.51 -54.29
N SER A 855 -8.53 -10.97 -54.06
CA SER A 855 -7.78 -10.06 -54.94
C SER A 855 -8.26 -8.61 -55.16
N ALA A 856 -7.42 -7.66 -54.80
CA ALA A 856 -6.61 -6.89 -55.76
C ALA A 856 -5.72 -5.84 -55.08
N LYS A 857 -4.45 -5.94 -55.40
CA LYS A 857 -3.44 -4.88 -55.27
C LYS A 857 -3.86 -3.68 -56.12
N THR A 858 -3.65 -2.48 -55.62
CA THR A 858 -3.25 -1.33 -56.49
C THR A 858 -2.42 -0.33 -55.66
N GLU A 859 -1.24 -0.09 -56.17
CA GLU A 859 -0.33 0.99 -55.81
C GLU A 859 -0.98 2.35 -56.07
N ASN A 860 -0.70 3.33 -55.22
CA ASN A 860 -0.48 4.69 -55.72
C ASN A 860 0.51 5.47 -54.83
N LYS A 861 1.57 5.88 -55.48
CA LYS A 861 2.57 6.89 -55.08
C LYS A 861 1.91 8.28 -55.08
N THR A 862 2.28 9.10 -54.08
CA THR A 862 2.70 10.51 -54.39
C THR A 862 3.36 11.11 -53.13
N HIS A 863 4.61 11.53 -53.27
CA HIS A 863 5.35 12.74 -52.87
C HIS A 863 4.78 13.53 -51.67
N GLY A 864 5.47 13.79 -50.62
CA GLY A 864 6.85 14.27 -50.43
C GLY A 864 6.84 15.63 -49.78
N ALA A 865 7.43 15.74 -48.66
CA ALA A 865 8.19 16.91 -48.18
C ALA A 865 8.70 16.62 -46.76
N ALA A 866 9.97 16.32 -46.71
CA ALA A 866 10.72 16.26 -45.46
C ALA A 866 11.00 17.69 -45.01
N ILE A 867 10.64 17.99 -43.77
CA ILE A 867 11.16 19.13 -43.01
C ILE A 867 11.93 18.55 -41.84
N SER A 868 13.22 18.88 -41.81
CA SER A 868 14.24 18.34 -40.91
C SER A 868 13.96 18.64 -39.42
N GLU A 869 14.00 17.59 -38.61
CA GLU A 869 13.81 17.58 -37.17
C GLU A 869 15.06 18.02 -36.36
N ASP A 870 16.13 18.48 -36.97
CA ASP A 870 17.42 18.72 -36.34
C ASP A 870 17.56 20.02 -35.49
N LYS A 871 16.48 20.77 -35.23
CA LYS A 871 16.56 22.02 -34.45
C LYS A 871 15.78 22.04 -33.10
N ILE A 872 15.08 20.97 -32.76
CA ILE A 872 14.30 20.93 -31.53
C ILE A 872 15.01 20.10 -30.43
N GLU A 873 15.83 19.13 -30.81
CA GLU A 873 16.55 18.30 -29.81
C GLU A 873 17.69 19.03 -29.08
N SER A 874 18.34 20.01 -29.68
CA SER A 874 19.48 20.71 -29.04
C SER A 874 19.11 21.67 -27.93
N SER A 875 17.84 22.09 -27.79
CA SER A 875 17.38 22.97 -26.70
C SER A 875 16.77 22.21 -25.53
N ALA A 876 16.28 20.99 -25.74
CA ALA A 876 15.75 20.12 -24.69
C ALA A 876 16.86 19.43 -23.89
N ALA A 877 17.89 18.90 -24.56
CA ALA A 877 19.04 18.24 -23.92
C ALA A 877 19.86 19.19 -23.04
N ALA A 878 20.02 20.47 -23.44
CA ALA A 878 20.72 21.46 -22.63
C ALA A 878 19.94 21.93 -21.39
N CYS A 879 18.64 21.65 -21.30
CA CYS A 879 17.81 21.95 -20.13
C CYS A 879 17.74 20.74 -19.17
N GLU A 880 17.78 19.51 -19.69
CA GLU A 880 17.79 18.28 -18.89
C GLU A 880 19.13 18.06 -18.19
N ASP A 881 20.27 18.26 -18.84
CA ASP A 881 21.60 18.17 -18.21
C ASP A 881 21.79 19.17 -17.06
N LYS A 882 21.22 20.38 -17.17
CA LYS A 882 21.26 21.37 -16.08
C LYS A 882 20.25 21.11 -14.97
N MET A 883 19.17 20.38 -15.24
CA MET A 883 18.20 19.96 -14.21
C MET A 883 18.65 18.69 -13.47
N GLN A 884 19.31 17.76 -14.17
CA GLN A 884 19.89 16.57 -13.55
C GLN A 884 21.03 16.92 -12.57
N SER A 885 21.91 17.86 -12.92
CA SER A 885 22.96 18.34 -12.03
C SER A 885 22.42 19.03 -10.76
N VAL A 886 21.20 19.57 -10.78
CA VAL A 886 20.55 20.19 -9.60
C VAL A 886 19.76 19.15 -8.79
N SER A 887 19.24 18.07 -9.38
CA SER A 887 18.63 16.97 -8.63
C SER A 887 19.70 16.08 -7.96
N GLU A 888 20.78 15.79 -8.64
CA GLU A 888 21.95 15.11 -8.06
C GLU A 888 22.58 15.92 -6.91
N PHE A 889 22.44 17.26 -6.93
CA PHE A 889 22.87 18.11 -5.82
C PHE A 889 22.12 17.84 -4.50
N LEU A 890 20.91 17.25 -4.55
CA LEU A 890 20.07 16.96 -3.39
C LEU A 890 19.99 15.46 -3.03
N ASP A 891 20.25 14.56 -4.00
CA ASP A 891 20.01 13.11 -3.85
C ASP A 891 21.27 12.28 -3.48
N ASP A 892 22.47 12.86 -3.54
CA ASP A 892 23.77 12.16 -3.29
C ASP A 892 24.01 11.77 -1.80
N LYS A 893 23.00 11.94 -0.93
CA LYS A 893 23.07 11.54 0.48
C LYS A 893 22.60 10.13 0.79
N ASP A 894 21.87 9.48 -0.12
CA ASP A 894 21.26 8.16 0.14
C ASP A 894 22.08 6.97 -0.43
N ALA A 895 23.20 7.24 -1.13
CA ALA A 895 24.05 6.21 -1.74
C ALA A 895 25.27 5.79 -0.91
N LYS A 896 25.55 6.42 0.23
CA LYS A 896 26.71 6.12 1.09
C LYS A 896 26.38 6.06 2.58
N SER A 897 25.32 5.35 2.97
CA SER A 897 25.16 4.93 4.36
C SER A 897 24.55 3.52 4.45
#